data_51fb589f7a756e6e015014842b67c302
#
_entry.id   51fb589f7a756e6e015014842b67c302
#
_cell.length_a   1.000
_cell.length_b   1.000
_cell.length_c   1.000
_cell.angle_alpha   90.00
_cell.angle_beta   90.00
_cell.angle_gamma   90.00
#
_symmetry.space_group_name_H-M   'P 1'
#
loop_
_entity.id
_entity.type
_entity.pdbx_description
1 polymer ?
#
loop_
_entity_poly.entity_id
_entity_poly.type
_entity_poly.pdbx_seq_one_letter_code
_entity_poly.pdbx_strand_id
1 'polypeptide(L)'
;MEKQTIISHLYQNSEGCWIIQSNEEHSNGVANFALQFAGEFGMSEWGRVLGQLHDKGKESNAFQQYIKKESGYEPNIKVSGNTHHAYVGGIIARKLYGKSSDNFMINQIISHHSGLHDSDEIDAIINREIEKNLNKELPVEVDINIDRVKLNRPSFSMQANDFHHFSRMLYSCLVDADFLDTESFMDAKSFEIRQSKKTLEDLLPLLEDKLKDLKANSDNSGINVIRNQVQQQCIKMADSAKGFYSLTVPTGGGKTLSSLVWAMKHAVKNGQKRIIIAIPYTSIIVQTASVLRSIFGEENVLEHHSNVDPESVKDEILQEKLKLATENWDYPIIVTTNVQLFESMFSNKPSVCRKLHNIVNSVVILDEVQTLSMAYLQPIVDSLKTYNKLFNVSFLFTTASQPVLSGLIDGCTPKAAFSGIDHVSEIIPDDFKLHDKLRRVQLSINNYGKTYDEITNMLSEHKRVLCIVNTRRDAKELYERLPKDGITLHLSKMMCPAHLSETIEKLKTALKDDRNEIIRVVSTQLIEAGVDIDFPVVFRQEAGLDSILQAAGRCNREGKQMLSTTYVFSLSKEHNLPKGDMQDANSARLNLGSAQDWFAPDTMTSYFRQLYCRKESFDKKDMKHYLYNPKELYLETAAKEFQLIEDNGMNVVVCWENSMELVQQLLVNGPSYMLMKKLSKYMVNINMADFKALQEMGVVSEKKEGLFVIDYKQQYDKYIGLRIDNNWADEVLIQ
;
A
#
# COMPACT_ATOMS: atom_id res chain seq x y z
N MET A 1 4.09 2.52 -56.29
CA MET A 1 4.06 3.56 -55.26
C MET A 1 4.62 2.89 -54.00
N GLU A 2 5.74 3.35 -53.49
CA GLU A 2 6.22 2.89 -52.18
C GLU A 2 5.14 3.20 -51.14
N LYS A 3 4.76 2.21 -50.34
CA LYS A 3 3.76 2.37 -49.29
C LYS A 3 4.41 3.34 -48.25
N GLN A 4 3.86 4.54 -48.09
CA GLN A 4 4.37 5.51 -47.13
C GLN A 4 4.36 4.89 -45.75
N THR A 5 5.48 4.91 -45.04
CA THR A 5 5.58 4.36 -43.69
C THR A 5 4.67 5.14 -42.75
N ILE A 6 3.73 4.48 -42.10
CA ILE A 6 2.88 5.05 -41.07
C ILE A 6 3.68 5.07 -39.77
N ILE A 7 3.89 6.27 -39.21
CA ILE A 7 4.76 6.51 -38.06
C ILE A 7 3.97 6.35 -36.76
N SER A 8 4.47 5.56 -35.82
CA SER A 8 3.99 5.51 -34.45
C SER A 8 4.84 6.36 -33.52
N HIS A 9 6.15 6.18 -33.57
CA HIS A 9 7.13 6.92 -32.77
C HIS A 9 8.33 7.32 -33.64
N LEU A 10 8.99 8.42 -33.28
CA LEU A 10 10.25 8.82 -33.92
C LEU A 10 11.04 9.71 -32.97
N TYR A 11 12.36 9.63 -33.12
CA TYR A 11 13.28 10.52 -32.41
C TYR A 11 14.52 10.81 -33.29
N GLN A 12 15.24 11.85 -32.93
CA GLN A 12 16.53 12.18 -33.59
C GLN A 12 17.65 11.66 -32.71
N ASN A 13 18.54 10.83 -33.26
CA ASN A 13 19.68 10.30 -32.53
C ASN A 13 20.78 11.37 -32.37
N SER A 14 21.85 11.04 -31.64
CA SER A 14 22.99 11.96 -31.40
C SER A 14 23.75 12.41 -32.69
N GLU A 15 23.58 11.72 -33.79
CA GLU A 15 24.16 12.01 -35.09
C GLU A 15 23.24 12.89 -35.95
N GLY A 16 22.05 13.24 -35.46
CA GLY A 16 21.06 14.02 -36.18
C GLY A 16 20.20 13.18 -37.16
N CYS A 17 20.34 11.87 -37.16
CA CYS A 17 19.52 10.98 -37.99
C CYS A 17 18.18 10.68 -37.34
N TRP A 18 17.10 10.69 -38.13
CA TRP A 18 15.79 10.30 -37.68
C TRP A 18 15.64 8.78 -37.62
N ILE A 19 15.29 8.28 -36.48
CA ILE A 19 14.93 6.87 -36.23
C ILE A 19 13.41 6.81 -36.12
N ILE A 20 12.79 5.91 -36.86
CA ILE A 20 11.32 5.82 -37.01
C ILE A 20 10.89 4.41 -36.65
N GLN A 21 9.89 4.29 -35.78
CA GLN A 21 9.12 3.08 -35.54
C GLN A 21 7.82 3.18 -36.33
N SER A 22 7.55 2.21 -37.18
CA SER A 22 6.27 2.14 -37.88
C SER A 22 5.14 1.75 -36.93
N ASN A 23 3.88 2.11 -37.28
CA ASN A 23 2.72 1.73 -36.48
C ASN A 23 2.50 0.21 -36.48
N GLU A 24 2.90 -0.48 -37.52
CA GLU A 24 2.86 -1.94 -37.61
C GLU A 24 3.86 -2.59 -36.63
N GLU A 25 5.10 -2.10 -36.59
CA GLU A 25 6.12 -2.60 -35.64
C GLU A 25 5.67 -2.38 -34.20
N HIS A 26 5.22 -1.17 -33.86
CA HIS A 26 4.73 -0.83 -32.55
C HIS A 26 3.53 -1.71 -32.14
N SER A 27 2.49 -1.76 -32.97
CA SER A 27 1.30 -2.56 -32.66
C SER A 27 1.60 -4.05 -32.49
N ASN A 28 2.55 -4.59 -33.27
CA ASN A 28 3.01 -5.98 -33.11
C ASN A 28 3.84 -6.16 -31.82
N GLY A 29 4.70 -5.20 -31.47
CA GLY A 29 5.44 -5.21 -30.22
C GLY A 29 4.50 -5.22 -29.01
N VAL A 30 3.57 -4.28 -28.96
CA VAL A 30 2.54 -4.19 -27.90
C VAL A 30 1.69 -5.47 -27.86
N ALA A 31 1.27 -5.99 -29.01
CA ALA A 31 0.49 -7.22 -29.07
C ALA A 31 1.26 -8.43 -28.49
N ASN A 32 2.57 -8.51 -28.75
CA ASN A 32 3.41 -9.59 -28.23
C ASN A 32 3.57 -9.50 -26.71
N PHE A 33 3.83 -8.32 -26.14
CA PHE A 33 3.87 -8.13 -24.70
C PHE A 33 2.52 -8.41 -24.05
N ALA A 34 1.44 -7.82 -24.55
CA ALA A 34 0.11 -8.00 -24.00
C ALA A 34 -0.38 -9.47 -24.10
N LEU A 35 -0.02 -10.19 -25.17
CA LEU A 35 -0.27 -11.63 -25.32
C LEU A 35 0.42 -12.42 -24.19
N GLN A 36 1.69 -12.11 -23.90
CA GLN A 36 2.45 -12.77 -22.85
C GLN A 36 1.84 -12.49 -21.48
N PHE A 37 1.53 -11.22 -21.17
CA PHE A 37 0.97 -10.83 -19.89
C PHE A 37 -0.41 -11.44 -19.66
N ALA A 38 -1.30 -11.35 -20.64
CA ALA A 38 -2.63 -11.95 -20.55
C ALA A 38 -2.58 -13.49 -20.56
N GLY A 39 -1.53 -14.08 -21.13
CA GLY A 39 -1.27 -15.52 -21.14
C GLY A 39 -1.07 -16.10 -19.74
N GLU A 40 -0.55 -15.32 -18.79
CA GLU A 40 -0.33 -15.74 -17.40
C GLU A 40 -1.64 -16.15 -16.67
N PHE A 41 -2.79 -15.66 -17.15
CA PHE A 41 -4.12 -16.05 -16.65
C PHE A 41 -5.03 -16.63 -17.76
N GLY A 42 -4.41 -17.13 -18.85
CA GLY A 42 -5.09 -17.88 -19.90
C GLY A 42 -5.84 -17.02 -20.93
N MET A 43 -5.51 -15.72 -21.06
CA MET A 43 -6.22 -14.77 -21.94
C MET A 43 -5.32 -14.20 -23.05
N SER A 44 -4.37 -14.97 -23.56
CA SER A 44 -3.38 -14.53 -24.57
C SER A 44 -4.00 -13.79 -25.76
N GLU A 45 -5.07 -14.35 -26.34
CA GLU A 45 -5.70 -13.75 -27.53
C GLU A 45 -6.39 -12.40 -27.24
N TRP A 46 -6.89 -12.21 -26.01
CA TRP A 46 -7.41 -10.92 -25.59
C TRP A 46 -6.31 -9.86 -25.59
N GLY A 47 -5.16 -10.18 -24.96
CA GLY A 47 -4.00 -9.30 -24.94
C GLY A 47 -3.52 -8.96 -26.35
N ARG A 48 -3.39 -9.96 -27.23
CA ARG A 48 -2.97 -9.77 -28.61
C ARG A 48 -3.88 -8.80 -29.38
N VAL A 49 -5.19 -9.00 -29.30
CA VAL A 49 -6.16 -8.15 -30.00
C VAL A 49 -6.15 -6.72 -29.47
N LEU A 50 -6.07 -6.55 -28.14
CA LEU A 50 -5.94 -5.23 -27.51
C LEU A 50 -4.73 -4.48 -28.06
N GLY A 51 -3.54 -5.12 -28.08
CA GLY A 51 -2.31 -4.52 -28.58
C GLY A 51 -2.36 -4.21 -30.08
N GLN A 52 -2.99 -5.05 -30.90
CA GLN A 52 -3.14 -4.81 -32.33
C GLN A 52 -4.06 -3.64 -32.66
N LEU A 53 -5.07 -3.38 -31.82
CA LEU A 53 -6.11 -2.40 -32.14
C LEU A 53 -5.91 -1.04 -31.46
N HIS A 54 -5.15 -0.95 -30.35
CA HIS A 54 -5.14 0.26 -29.51
C HIS A 54 -4.78 1.53 -30.29
N ASP A 55 -3.82 1.44 -31.20
CA ASP A 55 -3.26 2.55 -31.95
C ASP A 55 -3.62 2.59 -33.43
N LYS A 56 -4.66 1.89 -33.84
CA LYS A 56 -5.14 1.90 -35.24
C LYS A 56 -5.46 3.30 -35.78
N GLY A 57 -5.84 4.22 -34.92
CA GLY A 57 -6.11 5.59 -35.31
C GLY A 57 -4.87 6.40 -35.69
N LYS A 58 -3.66 5.96 -35.33
CA LYS A 58 -2.41 6.55 -35.81
C LYS A 58 -2.25 6.47 -37.34
N GLU A 59 -2.98 5.55 -37.99
CA GLU A 59 -3.01 5.45 -39.46
C GLU A 59 -3.70 6.65 -40.15
N SER A 60 -4.42 7.51 -39.41
CA SER A 60 -5.08 8.69 -39.99
C SER A 60 -4.10 9.76 -40.46
N ASN A 61 -4.42 10.44 -41.57
CA ASN A 61 -3.63 11.55 -42.07
C ASN A 61 -3.49 12.67 -41.05
N ALA A 62 -4.52 12.93 -40.24
CA ALA A 62 -4.48 13.95 -39.17
C ALA A 62 -3.41 13.63 -38.13
N PHE A 63 -3.35 12.37 -37.67
CA PHE A 63 -2.32 11.96 -36.71
C PHE A 63 -0.92 11.95 -37.33
N GLN A 64 -0.77 11.49 -38.59
CA GLN A 64 0.54 11.49 -39.26
C GLN A 64 1.07 12.91 -39.47
N GLN A 65 0.22 13.88 -39.79
CA GLN A 65 0.61 15.30 -39.86
C GLN A 65 0.99 15.84 -38.46
N TYR A 66 0.24 15.45 -37.42
CA TYR A 66 0.49 15.87 -36.05
C TYR A 66 1.85 15.37 -35.55
N ILE A 67 2.13 14.06 -35.66
CA ILE A 67 3.37 13.50 -35.13
C ILE A 67 4.62 14.03 -35.84
N LYS A 68 4.55 14.24 -37.15
CA LYS A 68 5.63 14.82 -37.94
C LYS A 68 5.91 16.26 -37.56
N LYS A 69 4.87 17.03 -37.23
CA LYS A 69 5.02 18.43 -36.80
C LYS A 69 5.60 18.55 -35.40
N GLU A 70 4.98 17.86 -34.45
CA GLU A 70 5.34 17.95 -33.02
C GLU A 70 6.74 17.39 -32.76
N SER A 71 7.16 16.35 -33.46
CA SER A 71 8.53 15.84 -33.37
C SER A 71 9.59 16.74 -34.01
N GLY A 72 9.19 17.70 -34.85
CA GLY A 72 10.10 18.51 -35.62
C GLY A 72 10.62 17.85 -36.92
N TYR A 73 10.12 16.64 -37.28
CA TYR A 73 10.49 15.94 -38.50
C TYR A 73 10.06 16.71 -39.76
N GLU A 74 8.84 17.23 -39.78
CA GLU A 74 8.28 18.12 -40.79
C GLU A 74 7.62 19.34 -40.10
N PRO A 75 8.35 20.28 -39.51
CA PRO A 75 7.80 21.30 -38.62
C PRO A 75 6.81 22.27 -39.27
N ASN A 76 6.86 22.39 -40.60
CA ASN A 76 6.00 23.31 -41.37
C ASN A 76 4.72 22.65 -41.90
N ILE A 77 4.49 21.35 -41.63
CA ILE A 77 3.28 20.65 -42.09
C ILE A 77 2.02 21.21 -41.42
N LYS A 78 0.97 21.41 -42.19
CA LYS A 78 -0.32 21.87 -41.66
C LYS A 78 -1.13 20.69 -41.14
N VAL A 79 -1.41 20.68 -39.87
CA VAL A 79 -2.26 19.67 -39.24
C VAL A 79 -3.73 20.01 -39.49
N SER A 80 -4.51 19.04 -39.98
CA SER A 80 -5.95 19.19 -40.24
C SER A 80 -6.69 17.91 -39.89
N GLY A 81 -7.84 18.06 -39.22
CA GLY A 81 -8.66 16.93 -38.77
C GLY A 81 -8.47 16.57 -37.30
N ASN A 82 -9.11 15.49 -36.88
CA ASN A 82 -9.01 14.99 -35.50
C ASN A 82 -7.74 14.16 -35.32
N THR A 83 -6.86 14.60 -34.43
CA THR A 83 -5.58 13.94 -34.11
C THR A 83 -5.72 12.89 -32.98
N HIS A 84 -6.86 12.80 -32.28
CA HIS A 84 -7.13 11.75 -31.33
C HIS A 84 -7.23 10.40 -32.05
N HIS A 85 -6.54 9.39 -31.59
CA HIS A 85 -6.39 8.12 -32.30
C HIS A 85 -7.05 6.94 -31.58
N ALA A 86 -7.10 6.93 -30.23
CA ALA A 86 -7.53 5.77 -29.45
C ALA A 86 -8.96 5.30 -29.75
N TYR A 87 -9.91 6.22 -30.05
CA TYR A 87 -11.30 5.86 -30.32
C TYR A 87 -11.48 4.99 -31.56
N VAL A 88 -10.59 5.12 -32.54
CA VAL A 88 -10.65 4.39 -33.82
C VAL A 88 -10.53 2.88 -33.59
N GLY A 89 -9.53 2.46 -32.81
CA GLY A 89 -9.38 1.06 -32.43
C GLY A 89 -10.57 0.52 -31.62
N GLY A 90 -11.15 1.36 -30.75
CA GLY A 90 -12.37 1.03 -30.01
C GLY A 90 -13.58 0.78 -30.91
N ILE A 91 -13.79 1.61 -31.96
CA ILE A 91 -14.86 1.42 -32.92
C ILE A 91 -14.65 0.12 -33.73
N ILE A 92 -13.43 -0.14 -34.19
CA ILE A 92 -13.10 -1.39 -34.89
C ILE A 92 -13.36 -2.61 -34.00
N ALA A 93 -12.89 -2.56 -32.74
CA ALA A 93 -13.16 -3.64 -31.79
C ALA A 93 -14.67 -3.88 -31.57
N ARG A 94 -15.47 -2.81 -31.48
CA ARG A 94 -16.93 -2.91 -31.34
C ARG A 94 -17.60 -3.53 -32.58
N LYS A 95 -17.11 -3.19 -33.77
CA LYS A 95 -17.60 -3.84 -35.03
C LYS A 95 -17.28 -5.34 -35.08
N LEU A 96 -16.12 -5.74 -34.59
CA LEU A 96 -15.67 -7.13 -34.57
C LEU A 96 -16.37 -7.97 -33.48
N TYR A 97 -16.53 -7.42 -32.27
CA TYR A 97 -16.93 -8.19 -31.08
C TYR A 97 -18.28 -7.79 -30.49
N GLY A 98 -18.88 -6.70 -30.96
CA GLY A 98 -20.17 -6.19 -30.51
C GLY A 98 -20.11 -5.38 -29.21
N LYS A 99 -21.24 -4.74 -28.88
CA LYS A 99 -21.39 -3.87 -27.72
C LYS A 99 -21.13 -4.58 -26.38
N SER A 100 -21.33 -5.89 -26.30
CA SER A 100 -21.04 -6.68 -25.10
C SER A 100 -19.56 -6.70 -24.71
N SER A 101 -18.65 -6.24 -25.58
CA SER A 101 -17.22 -6.14 -25.33
C SER A 101 -16.80 -4.77 -24.76
N ASP A 102 -17.75 -3.83 -24.57
CA ASP A 102 -17.44 -2.45 -24.17
C ASP A 102 -16.58 -2.38 -22.90
N ASN A 103 -16.94 -3.12 -21.86
CA ASN A 103 -16.22 -3.12 -20.58
C ASN A 103 -14.92 -3.92 -20.55
N PHE A 104 -14.62 -4.70 -21.59
CA PHE A 104 -13.49 -5.66 -21.57
C PHE A 104 -12.54 -5.50 -22.76
N MET A 105 -12.85 -4.60 -23.69
CA MET A 105 -12.01 -4.34 -24.85
C MET A 105 -12.08 -2.87 -25.29
N ILE A 106 -13.29 -2.35 -25.52
CA ILE A 106 -13.45 -1.00 -26.04
C ILE A 106 -12.97 0.03 -25.03
N ASN A 107 -13.40 -0.06 -23.76
CA ASN A 107 -12.96 0.82 -22.70
C ASN A 107 -11.44 0.80 -22.55
N GLN A 108 -10.81 -0.39 -22.56
CA GLN A 108 -9.35 -0.52 -22.46
C GLN A 108 -8.64 0.24 -23.58
N ILE A 109 -9.12 0.09 -24.82
CA ILE A 109 -8.53 0.72 -25.99
C ILE A 109 -8.69 2.23 -25.95
N ILE A 110 -9.94 2.74 -25.77
CA ILE A 110 -10.17 4.20 -25.80
C ILE A 110 -9.53 4.94 -24.65
N SER A 111 -9.19 4.22 -23.58
CA SER A 111 -8.72 4.75 -22.29
C SER A 111 -7.22 4.61 -22.06
N HIS A 112 -6.44 4.01 -22.97
CA HIS A 112 -5.06 3.63 -22.69
C HIS A 112 -4.15 4.83 -22.30
N HIS A 113 -4.52 6.05 -22.70
CA HIS A 113 -3.86 7.28 -22.27
C HIS A 113 -4.58 8.03 -21.15
N SER A 114 -5.91 7.95 -21.04
CA SER A 114 -6.72 8.78 -20.14
C SER A 114 -7.08 8.13 -18.81
N GLY A 115 -7.20 6.81 -18.79
CA GLY A 115 -7.74 6.01 -17.69
C GLY A 115 -9.12 5.46 -17.98
N LEU A 116 -9.44 4.29 -17.40
CA LEU A 116 -10.71 3.60 -17.60
C LEU A 116 -11.88 4.49 -17.20
N HIS A 117 -12.88 4.59 -18.09
CA HIS A 117 -14.09 5.36 -17.92
C HIS A 117 -15.23 4.53 -17.34
N ASP A 118 -16.28 5.19 -16.90
CA ASP A 118 -17.53 4.57 -16.51
C ASP A 118 -18.29 4.06 -17.76
N SER A 119 -19.01 2.94 -17.63
CA SER A 119 -19.63 2.25 -18.78
C SER A 119 -20.62 3.11 -19.57
N ASP A 120 -21.33 4.01 -18.88
CA ASP A 120 -22.33 4.90 -19.49
C ASP A 120 -21.69 6.07 -20.25
N GLU A 121 -20.42 6.35 -20.05
CA GLU A 121 -19.67 7.41 -20.75
C GLU A 121 -19.07 6.94 -22.08
N ILE A 122 -18.89 5.62 -22.29
CA ILE A 122 -18.20 5.05 -23.46
C ILE A 122 -18.83 5.53 -24.78
N ASP A 123 -20.16 5.47 -24.88
CA ASP A 123 -20.87 5.92 -26.10
C ASP A 123 -20.70 7.43 -26.31
N ALA A 124 -20.77 8.23 -25.24
CA ALA A 124 -20.59 9.68 -25.33
C ALA A 124 -19.17 10.07 -25.78
N ILE A 125 -18.16 9.37 -25.28
CA ILE A 125 -16.76 9.58 -25.69
C ILE A 125 -16.57 9.28 -27.17
N ILE A 126 -17.03 8.11 -27.62
CA ILE A 126 -16.93 7.70 -29.04
C ILE A 126 -17.68 8.71 -29.94
N ASN A 127 -18.91 9.07 -29.60
CA ASN A 127 -19.71 10.00 -30.40
C ASN A 127 -19.06 11.39 -30.51
N ARG A 128 -18.50 11.92 -29.42
CA ARG A 128 -17.75 13.17 -29.42
C ARG A 128 -16.56 13.15 -30.40
N GLU A 129 -15.84 12.04 -30.46
CA GLU A 129 -14.71 11.91 -31.38
C GLU A 129 -15.17 11.72 -32.86
N ILE A 130 -16.31 11.06 -33.10
CA ILE A 130 -16.93 10.98 -34.41
C ILE A 130 -17.37 12.38 -34.91
N GLU A 131 -17.98 13.21 -34.04
CA GLU A 131 -18.33 14.59 -34.36
C GLU A 131 -17.11 15.42 -34.76
N LYS A 132 -16.00 15.31 -34.02
CA LYS A 132 -14.73 15.95 -34.37
C LYS A 132 -14.16 15.47 -35.72
N ASN A 133 -14.48 14.25 -36.13
CA ASN A 133 -14.09 13.67 -37.41
C ASN A 133 -15.13 13.95 -38.52
N LEU A 134 -15.79 15.11 -38.47
CA LEU A 134 -16.80 15.54 -39.47
C LEU A 134 -17.97 14.55 -39.62
N ASN A 135 -18.39 13.95 -38.53
CA ASN A 135 -19.42 12.89 -38.46
C ASN A 135 -19.10 11.61 -39.27
N LYS A 136 -17.84 11.38 -39.61
CA LYS A 136 -17.37 10.11 -40.15
C LYS A 136 -16.95 9.22 -39.00
N GLU A 137 -17.48 8.01 -38.94
CA GLU A 137 -17.21 7.03 -37.90
C GLU A 137 -15.71 6.68 -37.83
N LEU A 138 -15.07 6.52 -38.98
CA LEU A 138 -13.66 6.20 -39.11
C LEU A 138 -12.98 7.09 -40.16
N PRO A 139 -11.70 7.45 -39.98
CA PRO A 139 -10.89 8.05 -41.04
C PRO A 139 -10.78 7.10 -42.23
N VAL A 140 -10.78 7.67 -43.44
CA VAL A 140 -10.80 6.88 -44.70
C VAL A 140 -9.53 6.06 -44.92
N GLU A 141 -8.42 6.53 -44.36
CA GLU A 141 -7.09 5.95 -44.51
C GLU A 141 -6.86 4.70 -43.65
N VAL A 142 -7.70 4.50 -42.61
CA VAL A 142 -7.51 3.40 -41.65
C VAL A 142 -7.93 2.09 -42.30
N ASP A 143 -7.03 1.10 -42.25
CA ASP A 143 -7.37 -0.26 -42.73
C ASP A 143 -8.27 -0.97 -41.73
N ILE A 144 -9.49 -1.28 -42.17
CA ILE A 144 -10.52 -1.95 -41.37
C ILE A 144 -10.64 -3.45 -41.70
N ASN A 145 -9.88 -3.96 -42.66
CA ASN A 145 -9.88 -5.37 -43.05
C ASN A 145 -9.05 -6.18 -42.06
N ILE A 146 -9.60 -6.35 -40.88
CA ILE A 146 -8.98 -7.09 -39.78
C ILE A 146 -9.77 -8.35 -39.52
N ASP A 147 -9.09 -9.49 -39.55
CA ASP A 147 -9.71 -10.77 -39.27
C ASP A 147 -10.13 -10.86 -37.80
N ARG A 148 -11.38 -11.28 -37.59
CA ARG A 148 -11.88 -11.53 -36.24
C ARG A 148 -11.20 -12.74 -35.62
N VAL A 149 -10.45 -12.50 -34.55
CA VAL A 149 -9.83 -13.55 -33.77
C VAL A 149 -10.85 -14.18 -32.84
N LYS A 150 -10.81 -15.52 -32.70
CA LYS A 150 -11.65 -16.22 -31.74
C LYS A 150 -11.07 -16.02 -30.31
N LEU A 151 -11.76 -15.23 -29.50
CA LEU A 151 -11.40 -15.04 -28.09
C LEU A 151 -11.80 -16.27 -27.27
N ASN A 152 -10.88 -16.75 -26.44
CA ASN A 152 -11.20 -17.79 -25.49
C ASN A 152 -12.02 -17.23 -24.32
N ARG A 153 -12.86 -18.08 -23.72
CA ARG A 153 -13.57 -17.74 -22.48
C ARG A 153 -12.69 -18.15 -21.28
N PRO A 154 -12.80 -17.44 -20.15
CA PRO A 154 -12.21 -17.91 -18.90
C PRO A 154 -12.64 -19.36 -18.62
N SER A 155 -11.71 -20.18 -18.14
CA SER A 155 -11.95 -21.60 -17.83
C SER A 155 -12.82 -21.83 -16.59
N PHE A 156 -13.20 -20.77 -15.90
CA PHE A 156 -14.00 -20.75 -14.66
C PHE A 156 -15.20 -19.82 -14.80
N SER A 157 -16.23 -20.08 -14.00
CA SER A 157 -17.41 -19.21 -13.92
C SER A 157 -17.05 -17.92 -13.16
N MET A 158 -17.25 -16.77 -13.81
CA MET A 158 -17.10 -15.45 -13.18
C MET A 158 -18.36 -15.06 -12.41
N GLN A 159 -18.18 -14.54 -11.21
CA GLN A 159 -19.22 -13.92 -10.41
C GLN A 159 -19.26 -12.41 -10.65
N ALA A 160 -20.30 -11.74 -10.17
CA ALA A 160 -20.50 -10.31 -10.39
C ALA A 160 -19.30 -9.44 -10.00
N ASN A 161 -18.66 -9.75 -8.89
CA ASN A 161 -17.46 -9.04 -8.38
C ASN A 161 -16.17 -9.33 -9.16
N ASP A 162 -16.13 -10.35 -10.01
CA ASP A 162 -14.92 -10.72 -10.75
C ASP A 162 -14.68 -9.80 -11.96
N PHE A 163 -15.76 -9.28 -12.55
CA PHE A 163 -15.71 -8.61 -13.86
C PHE A 163 -14.90 -7.32 -13.85
N HIS A 164 -14.99 -6.51 -12.82
CA HIS A 164 -14.23 -5.26 -12.76
C HIS A 164 -12.72 -5.50 -12.60
N HIS A 165 -12.32 -6.55 -11.89
CA HIS A 165 -10.91 -6.95 -11.81
C HIS A 165 -10.41 -7.54 -13.12
N PHE A 166 -11.24 -8.33 -13.80
CA PHE A 166 -10.92 -8.85 -15.13
C PHE A 166 -10.72 -7.72 -16.15
N SER A 167 -11.62 -6.71 -16.14
CA SER A 167 -11.50 -5.50 -16.96
C SER A 167 -10.20 -4.75 -16.72
N ARG A 168 -9.88 -4.47 -15.44
CA ARG A 168 -8.61 -3.80 -15.05
C ARG A 168 -7.37 -4.63 -15.37
N MET A 169 -7.46 -5.95 -15.29
CA MET A 169 -6.35 -6.84 -15.62
C MET A 169 -6.01 -6.81 -17.10
N LEU A 170 -7.02 -6.85 -17.98
CA LEU A 170 -6.83 -6.67 -19.42
C LEU A 170 -6.25 -5.29 -19.74
N TYR A 171 -6.75 -4.25 -19.07
CA TYR A 171 -6.21 -2.90 -19.19
C TYR A 171 -4.74 -2.81 -18.75
N SER A 172 -4.39 -3.44 -17.64
CA SER A 172 -3.01 -3.52 -17.16
C SER A 172 -2.08 -4.15 -18.20
N CYS A 173 -2.51 -5.25 -18.83
CA CYS A 173 -1.74 -5.90 -19.88
C CYS A 173 -1.51 -4.98 -21.08
N LEU A 174 -2.53 -4.23 -21.49
CA LEU A 174 -2.40 -3.30 -22.61
C LEU A 174 -1.49 -2.12 -22.28
N VAL A 175 -1.76 -1.41 -21.19
CA VAL A 175 -1.02 -0.18 -20.90
C VAL A 175 0.44 -0.44 -20.55
N ASP A 176 0.76 -1.54 -19.85
CA ASP A 176 2.17 -1.85 -19.59
C ASP A 176 2.89 -2.32 -20.86
N ALA A 177 2.22 -3.05 -21.74
CA ALA A 177 2.77 -3.45 -23.04
C ALA A 177 3.09 -2.24 -23.93
N ASP A 178 2.20 -1.26 -23.99
CA ASP A 178 2.37 -0.02 -24.75
C ASP A 178 3.55 0.79 -24.20
N PHE A 179 3.63 0.99 -22.87
CA PHE A 179 4.76 1.67 -22.25
C PHE A 179 6.09 0.95 -22.49
N LEU A 180 6.14 -0.38 -22.39
CA LEU A 180 7.37 -1.15 -22.55
C LEU A 180 7.86 -1.18 -24.01
N ASP A 181 6.96 -1.29 -24.99
CA ASP A 181 7.34 -1.24 -26.39
C ASP A 181 7.86 0.16 -26.77
N THR A 182 7.17 1.21 -26.31
CA THR A 182 7.62 2.60 -26.47
C THR A 182 8.99 2.82 -25.81
N GLU A 183 9.19 2.35 -24.56
CA GLU A 183 10.47 2.45 -23.86
C GLU A 183 11.57 1.69 -24.60
N SER A 184 11.30 0.49 -25.12
CA SER A 184 12.29 -0.30 -25.85
C SER A 184 12.80 0.40 -27.12
N PHE A 185 11.95 1.20 -27.75
CA PHE A 185 12.30 1.99 -28.93
C PHE A 185 12.95 3.34 -28.58
N MET A 186 12.36 4.10 -27.64
CA MET A 186 12.77 5.47 -27.31
C MET A 186 13.95 5.51 -26.31
N ASP A 187 14.07 4.54 -25.41
CA ASP A 187 15.08 4.44 -24.36
C ASP A 187 15.51 2.98 -24.11
N ALA A 188 16.20 2.41 -25.10
CA ALA A 188 16.68 1.03 -25.06
C ALA A 188 17.52 0.73 -23.80
N LYS A 189 18.24 1.73 -23.25
CA LYS A 189 19.04 1.57 -22.03
C LYS A 189 18.16 1.28 -20.80
N SER A 190 17.12 2.06 -20.59
CA SER A 190 16.17 1.83 -19.49
C SER A 190 15.46 0.48 -19.65
N PHE A 191 15.09 0.11 -20.88
CA PHE A 191 14.49 -1.19 -21.16
C PHE A 191 15.44 -2.35 -20.83
N GLU A 192 16.72 -2.28 -21.18
CA GLU A 192 17.73 -3.29 -20.82
C GLU A 192 17.93 -3.40 -19.31
N ILE A 193 17.94 -2.28 -18.59
CA ILE A 193 18.07 -2.25 -17.13
C ILE A 193 16.92 -3.04 -16.46
N ARG A 194 15.68 -2.95 -16.99
CA ARG A 194 14.53 -3.70 -16.47
C ARG A 194 14.69 -5.22 -16.60
N GLN A 195 15.35 -5.72 -17.64
CA GLN A 195 15.43 -7.16 -17.94
C GLN A 195 16.30 -7.94 -16.96
N SER A 196 17.24 -7.28 -16.28
CA SER A 196 18.19 -7.93 -15.36
C SER A 196 17.57 -8.21 -14.00
N LYS A 197 17.00 -9.41 -13.80
CA LYS A 197 16.40 -9.85 -12.52
C LYS A 197 16.62 -11.34 -12.27
N LYS A 198 16.69 -11.71 -10.97
CA LYS A 198 16.73 -13.10 -10.53
C LYS A 198 15.31 -13.65 -10.36
N THR A 199 15.18 -14.98 -10.44
CA THR A 199 13.94 -15.68 -10.13
C THR A 199 13.86 -16.02 -8.63
N LEU A 200 12.69 -16.45 -8.15
CA LEU A 200 12.55 -16.93 -6.78
C LEU A 200 13.35 -18.21 -6.53
N GLU A 201 13.50 -19.05 -7.56
CA GLU A 201 14.36 -20.25 -7.52
C GLU A 201 15.82 -19.88 -7.28
N ASP A 202 16.32 -18.81 -7.89
CA ASP A 202 17.70 -18.32 -7.69
C ASP A 202 17.90 -17.73 -6.29
N LEU A 203 16.84 -17.16 -5.70
CA LEU A 203 16.89 -16.48 -4.40
C LEU A 203 16.65 -17.41 -3.21
N LEU A 204 15.92 -18.52 -3.39
CA LEU A 204 15.57 -19.43 -2.30
C LEU A 204 16.79 -19.99 -1.55
N PRO A 205 17.90 -20.39 -2.22
CA PRO A 205 19.11 -20.87 -1.53
C PRO A 205 19.70 -19.82 -0.57
N LEU A 206 19.66 -18.52 -0.91
CA LEU A 206 20.17 -17.45 -0.04
C LEU A 206 19.40 -17.38 1.28
N LEU A 207 18.06 -17.55 1.23
CA LEU A 207 17.25 -17.62 2.42
C LEU A 207 17.55 -18.87 3.25
N GLU A 208 17.67 -20.03 2.61
CA GLU A 208 17.96 -21.30 3.31
C GLU A 208 19.31 -21.26 4.03
N ASP A 209 20.33 -20.69 3.41
CA ASP A 209 21.65 -20.53 4.03
C ASP A 209 21.60 -19.55 5.21
N LYS A 210 20.89 -18.43 5.06
CA LYS A 210 20.67 -17.49 6.18
C LYS A 210 19.96 -18.16 7.36
N LEU A 211 18.98 -19.00 7.10
CA LEU A 211 18.26 -19.73 8.17
C LEU A 211 19.14 -20.77 8.85
N LYS A 212 20.02 -21.47 8.10
CA LYS A 212 21.03 -22.38 8.67
C LYS A 212 22.01 -21.65 9.58
N ASP A 213 22.50 -20.47 9.13
CA ASP A 213 23.42 -19.64 9.92
C ASP A 213 22.77 -19.14 11.21
N LEU A 214 21.53 -18.65 11.13
CA LEU A 214 20.79 -18.22 12.31
C LEU A 214 20.58 -19.36 13.31
N LYS A 215 20.29 -20.56 12.82
CA LYS A 215 20.12 -21.74 13.66
C LYS A 215 21.45 -22.17 14.31
N ALA A 216 22.56 -22.14 13.56
CA ALA A 216 23.88 -22.50 14.07
C ALA A 216 24.40 -21.53 15.14
N ASN A 217 24.07 -20.25 15.01
CA ASN A 217 24.50 -19.16 15.91
C ASN A 217 23.49 -18.88 17.05
N SER A 218 22.33 -19.54 17.07
CA SER A 218 21.34 -19.35 18.13
C SER A 218 21.69 -20.22 19.34
N ASP A 219 21.50 -19.63 20.54
CA ASP A 219 21.48 -20.42 21.76
C ASP A 219 20.24 -21.34 21.80
N ASN A 220 20.30 -22.38 22.62
CA ASN A 220 19.16 -23.28 22.85
C ASN A 220 18.15 -22.69 23.86
N SER A 221 17.98 -21.37 23.89
CA SER A 221 16.96 -20.73 24.70
C SER A 221 15.56 -21.20 24.29
N GLY A 222 14.62 -21.26 25.25
CA GLY A 222 13.28 -21.75 25.00
C GLY A 222 12.55 -21.03 23.85
N ILE A 223 12.82 -19.73 23.65
CA ILE A 223 12.24 -18.94 22.57
C ILE A 223 12.77 -19.34 21.19
N ASN A 224 14.07 -19.66 21.08
CA ASN A 224 14.67 -20.07 19.80
C ASN A 224 14.21 -21.48 19.41
N VAL A 225 13.95 -22.35 20.38
CA VAL A 225 13.31 -23.66 20.12
C VAL A 225 11.92 -23.47 19.51
N ILE A 226 11.11 -22.55 20.07
CA ILE A 226 9.77 -22.25 19.54
C ILE A 226 9.85 -21.64 18.13
N ARG A 227 10.75 -20.68 17.90
CA ARG A 227 10.99 -20.08 16.56
C ARG A 227 11.34 -21.14 15.52
N ASN A 228 12.21 -22.07 15.88
CA ASN A 228 12.59 -23.19 15.01
C ASN A 228 11.39 -24.11 14.72
N GLN A 229 10.54 -24.40 15.70
CA GLN A 229 9.34 -25.22 15.50
C GLN A 229 8.36 -24.53 14.54
N VAL A 230 8.09 -23.22 14.72
CA VAL A 230 7.24 -22.42 13.84
C VAL A 230 7.79 -22.44 12.41
N GLN A 231 9.09 -22.24 12.25
CA GLN A 231 9.75 -22.23 10.95
C GLN A 231 9.67 -23.59 10.24
N GLN A 232 9.90 -24.68 10.96
CA GLN A 232 9.78 -26.04 10.39
C GLN A 232 8.34 -26.36 9.97
N GLN A 233 7.36 -25.91 10.73
CA GLN A 233 5.95 -26.08 10.37
C GLN A 233 5.61 -25.25 9.12
N CYS A 234 6.11 -24.02 9.00
CA CYS A 234 5.98 -23.20 7.78
C CYS A 234 6.59 -23.90 6.56
N ILE A 235 7.79 -24.46 6.69
CA ILE A 235 8.43 -25.23 5.61
C ILE A 235 7.57 -26.42 5.20
N LYS A 236 7.05 -27.19 6.16
CA LYS A 236 6.19 -28.35 5.91
C LYS A 236 4.90 -27.96 5.17
N MET A 237 4.27 -26.86 5.59
CA MET A 237 3.01 -26.42 5.00
C MET A 237 3.18 -25.70 3.65
N ALA A 238 4.40 -25.36 3.24
CA ALA A 238 4.66 -24.71 1.96
C ALA A 238 4.33 -25.59 0.74
N ASP A 239 4.33 -26.91 0.88
CA ASP A 239 3.97 -27.86 -0.19
C ASP A 239 2.47 -27.91 -0.51
N SER A 240 1.65 -27.17 0.21
CA SER A 240 0.21 -27.11 0.02
C SER A 240 -0.19 -26.45 -1.32
N ALA A 241 -1.44 -26.68 -1.76
CA ALA A 241 -1.99 -26.07 -2.97
C ALA A 241 -2.16 -24.54 -2.82
N LYS A 242 -2.32 -23.84 -3.95
CA LYS A 242 -2.65 -22.41 -3.95
C LYS A 242 -3.95 -22.15 -3.19
N GLY A 243 -4.02 -21.04 -2.43
CA GLY A 243 -5.19 -20.74 -1.60
C GLY A 243 -4.94 -19.63 -0.59
N PHE A 244 -5.70 -19.69 0.48
CA PHE A 244 -5.63 -18.76 1.60
C PHE A 244 -5.07 -19.45 2.83
N TYR A 245 -4.08 -18.80 3.42
CA TYR A 245 -3.37 -19.31 4.60
C TYR A 245 -3.28 -18.24 5.68
N SER A 246 -3.21 -18.69 6.93
CA SER A 246 -2.95 -17.82 8.06
C SER A 246 -1.74 -18.30 8.86
N LEU A 247 -0.99 -17.36 9.39
CA LEU A 247 0.14 -17.59 10.29
C LEU A 247 -0.08 -16.77 11.55
N THR A 248 -0.71 -17.39 12.54
CA THR A 248 -1.04 -16.78 13.83
C THR A 248 0.08 -17.04 14.83
N VAL A 249 1.00 -16.09 14.96
CA VAL A 249 2.17 -16.22 15.84
C VAL A 249 2.28 -14.99 16.74
N PRO A 250 2.29 -15.16 18.08
CA PRO A 250 2.49 -14.06 19.01
C PRO A 250 3.80 -13.30 18.75
N THR A 251 3.83 -12.04 19.21
CA THR A 251 4.99 -11.16 19.06
C THR A 251 6.26 -11.82 19.59
N GLY A 252 7.35 -11.73 18.82
CA GLY A 252 8.63 -12.35 19.16
C GLY A 252 8.79 -13.83 18.75
N GLY A 253 7.74 -14.47 18.23
CA GLY A 253 7.76 -15.88 17.79
C GLY A 253 8.42 -16.12 16.40
N GLY A 254 9.04 -15.10 15.77
CA GLY A 254 9.76 -15.26 14.51
C GLY A 254 8.88 -15.18 13.25
N LYS A 255 7.75 -14.51 13.32
CA LYS A 255 6.74 -14.37 12.25
C LYS A 255 7.34 -13.99 10.89
N THR A 256 8.18 -12.95 10.81
CA THR A 256 8.67 -12.38 9.55
C THR A 256 9.49 -13.40 8.72
N LEU A 257 10.48 -14.08 9.31
CA LEU A 257 11.29 -15.06 8.58
C LEU A 257 10.50 -16.35 8.29
N SER A 258 9.59 -16.73 9.18
CA SER A 258 8.74 -17.91 9.00
C SER A 258 7.70 -17.72 7.88
N SER A 259 7.08 -16.54 7.79
CA SER A 259 6.19 -16.20 6.68
C SER A 259 6.93 -16.14 5.34
N LEU A 260 8.15 -15.60 5.35
CA LEU A 260 8.98 -15.49 4.15
C LEU A 260 9.39 -16.85 3.62
N VAL A 261 9.87 -17.77 4.48
CA VAL A 261 10.29 -19.11 4.04
C VAL A 261 9.11 -19.92 3.52
N TRP A 262 7.95 -19.81 4.17
CA TRP A 262 6.74 -20.41 3.65
C TRP A 262 6.41 -19.85 2.26
N ALA A 263 6.37 -18.53 2.11
CA ALA A 263 5.99 -17.86 0.87
C ALA A 263 6.93 -18.23 -0.29
N MET A 264 8.25 -18.23 -0.07
CA MET A 264 9.22 -18.58 -1.11
C MET A 264 9.11 -20.03 -1.54
N LYS A 265 9.04 -20.96 -0.58
CA LYS A 265 8.91 -22.39 -0.91
C LYS A 265 7.57 -22.68 -1.58
N HIS A 266 6.48 -22.08 -1.09
CA HIS A 266 5.15 -22.20 -1.67
C HIS A 266 5.10 -21.64 -3.10
N ALA A 267 5.71 -20.48 -3.33
CA ALA A 267 5.80 -19.87 -4.65
C ALA A 267 6.55 -20.76 -5.65
N VAL A 268 7.74 -21.21 -5.29
CA VAL A 268 8.55 -22.10 -6.15
C VAL A 268 7.81 -23.40 -6.44
N LYS A 269 7.20 -24.03 -5.42
CA LYS A 269 6.42 -25.27 -5.58
C LYS A 269 5.24 -25.12 -6.53
N ASN A 270 4.56 -23.97 -6.49
CA ASN A 270 3.34 -23.72 -7.24
C ASN A 270 3.57 -22.94 -8.56
N GLY A 271 4.84 -22.70 -8.95
CA GLY A 271 5.21 -21.95 -10.15
C GLY A 271 4.80 -20.47 -10.10
N GLN A 272 4.74 -19.89 -8.90
CA GLN A 272 4.46 -18.46 -8.71
C GLN A 272 5.76 -17.66 -8.81
N LYS A 273 5.67 -16.44 -9.36
CA LYS A 273 6.87 -15.71 -9.83
C LYS A 273 7.35 -14.65 -8.86
N ARG A 274 6.48 -14.18 -7.92
CA ARG A 274 6.78 -13.02 -7.06
C ARG A 274 6.26 -13.22 -5.66
N ILE A 275 6.89 -12.52 -4.72
CA ILE A 275 6.38 -12.35 -3.36
C ILE A 275 6.11 -10.87 -3.14
N ILE A 276 4.87 -10.55 -2.78
CA ILE A 276 4.43 -9.20 -2.45
C ILE A 276 4.10 -9.15 -0.97
N ILE A 277 4.81 -8.33 -0.21
CA ILE A 277 4.61 -8.16 1.23
C ILE A 277 3.95 -6.81 1.45
N ALA A 278 2.68 -6.83 1.80
CA ALA A 278 1.89 -5.63 2.07
C ALA A 278 1.76 -5.42 3.58
N ILE A 279 2.19 -4.25 4.04
CA ILE A 279 2.33 -3.91 5.46
C ILE A 279 1.53 -2.62 5.74
N PRO A 280 0.83 -2.49 6.89
CA PRO A 280 -0.02 -1.34 7.14
C PRO A 280 0.73 -0.03 7.42
N TYR A 281 1.99 -0.10 7.89
CA TYR A 281 2.73 1.06 8.36
C TYR A 281 4.08 1.21 7.67
N THR A 282 4.38 2.41 7.17
CA THR A 282 5.63 2.70 6.45
C THR A 282 6.90 2.50 7.30
N SER A 283 6.83 2.72 8.62
CA SER A 283 7.95 2.47 9.54
C SER A 283 8.40 1.00 9.59
N ILE A 284 7.45 0.06 9.44
CA ILE A 284 7.76 -1.38 9.39
C ILE A 284 8.35 -1.76 8.05
N ILE A 285 7.90 -1.12 6.96
CA ILE A 285 8.37 -1.43 5.61
C ILE A 285 9.88 -1.23 5.51
N VAL A 286 10.39 -0.09 5.96
CA VAL A 286 11.83 0.21 5.93
C VAL A 286 12.64 -0.87 6.67
N GLN A 287 12.18 -1.27 7.85
CA GLN A 287 12.84 -2.32 8.63
C GLN A 287 12.76 -3.68 7.93
N THR A 288 11.59 -4.06 7.41
CA THR A 288 11.39 -5.32 6.70
C THR A 288 12.24 -5.35 5.42
N ALA A 289 12.21 -4.28 4.62
CA ALA A 289 13.02 -4.16 3.41
C ALA A 289 14.53 -4.26 3.73
N SER A 290 15.00 -3.64 4.80
CA SER A 290 16.39 -3.75 5.25
C SER A 290 16.78 -5.20 5.59
N VAL A 291 15.93 -5.93 6.31
CA VAL A 291 16.15 -7.37 6.60
C VAL A 291 16.21 -8.18 5.31
N LEU A 292 15.27 -7.97 4.39
CA LEU A 292 15.23 -8.69 3.12
C LEU A 292 16.45 -8.38 2.24
N ARG A 293 16.86 -7.12 2.17
CA ARG A 293 18.08 -6.72 1.44
C ARG A 293 19.34 -7.35 2.02
N SER A 294 19.40 -7.53 3.34
CA SER A 294 20.52 -8.23 3.98
C SER A 294 20.62 -9.73 3.63
N ILE A 295 19.52 -10.31 3.14
CA ILE A 295 19.45 -11.72 2.74
C ILE A 295 19.66 -11.88 1.22
N PHE A 296 18.95 -11.04 0.44
CA PHE A 296 18.82 -11.22 -1.00
C PHE A 296 19.67 -10.25 -1.84
N GLY A 297 20.27 -9.23 -1.22
CA GLY A 297 20.92 -8.11 -1.90
C GLY A 297 19.93 -6.97 -2.21
N GLU A 298 20.47 -5.76 -2.35
CA GLU A 298 19.66 -4.56 -2.64
C GLU A 298 18.95 -4.65 -4.00
N GLU A 299 19.60 -5.31 -4.96
CA GLU A 299 19.15 -5.45 -6.34
C GLU A 299 17.98 -6.44 -6.54
N ASN A 300 17.52 -7.14 -5.50
CA ASN A 300 16.44 -8.13 -5.59
C ASN A 300 15.21 -7.80 -4.74
N VAL A 301 15.22 -6.67 -4.02
CA VAL A 301 14.13 -6.24 -3.12
C VAL A 301 13.66 -4.84 -3.50
N LEU A 302 12.46 -4.75 -4.05
CA LEU A 302 11.78 -3.49 -4.33
C LEU A 302 11.02 -3.01 -3.09
N GLU A 303 11.34 -1.82 -2.62
CA GLU A 303 10.56 -1.10 -1.62
C GLU A 303 9.73 -0.02 -2.30
N HIS A 304 8.39 -0.06 -2.16
CA HIS A 304 7.49 0.86 -2.83
C HIS A 304 6.42 1.42 -1.88
N HIS A 305 6.65 2.63 -1.41
CA HIS A 305 5.69 3.45 -0.64
C HIS A 305 6.03 4.94 -0.75
N SER A 306 5.18 5.82 -0.21
CA SER A 306 5.31 7.28 -0.34
C SER A 306 6.63 7.85 0.20
N ASN A 307 7.22 7.22 1.23
CA ASN A 307 8.37 7.76 1.97
C ASN A 307 9.73 7.19 1.52
N VAL A 308 9.80 6.37 0.47
CA VAL A 308 11.08 5.84 -0.04
C VAL A 308 11.97 6.98 -0.50
N ASP A 309 13.23 7.00 -0.07
CA ASP A 309 14.24 7.94 -0.56
C ASP A 309 15.01 7.33 -1.74
N PRO A 310 14.79 7.81 -2.97
CA PRO A 310 15.49 7.28 -4.13
C PRO A 310 17.00 7.48 -4.07
N GLU A 311 17.47 8.55 -3.41
CA GLU A 311 18.91 8.86 -3.28
C GLU A 311 19.61 8.05 -2.18
N SER A 312 18.88 7.21 -1.44
CA SER A 312 19.49 6.31 -0.45
C SER A 312 20.37 5.22 -1.10
N VAL A 313 20.12 4.90 -2.37
CA VAL A 313 20.90 3.97 -3.17
C VAL A 313 22.00 4.77 -3.91
N LYS A 314 23.27 4.45 -3.67
CA LYS A 314 24.43 5.17 -4.23
C LYS A 314 24.74 4.77 -5.67
N ASP A 315 24.40 3.56 -6.08
CA ASP A 315 24.59 3.05 -7.42
C ASP A 315 23.49 3.62 -8.33
N GLU A 316 23.87 4.46 -9.30
CA GLU A 316 22.93 5.14 -10.20
C GLU A 316 22.14 4.15 -11.08
N ILE A 317 22.77 3.05 -11.53
CA ILE A 317 22.09 2.02 -12.35
C ILE A 317 21.05 1.28 -11.50
N LEU A 318 21.40 0.91 -10.28
CA LEU A 318 20.48 0.27 -9.37
C LEU A 318 19.34 1.24 -8.97
N GLN A 319 19.65 2.50 -8.74
CA GLN A 319 18.64 3.54 -8.47
C GLN A 319 17.61 3.63 -9.61
N GLU A 320 18.08 3.71 -10.86
CA GLU A 320 17.19 3.76 -12.02
C GLU A 320 16.40 2.45 -12.17
N LYS A 321 17.03 1.30 -11.98
CA LYS A 321 16.36 -0.02 -11.97
C LYS A 321 15.22 -0.09 -10.98
N LEU A 322 15.44 0.33 -9.73
CA LEU A 322 14.41 0.32 -8.68
C LEU A 322 13.28 1.31 -9.00
N LYS A 323 13.61 2.49 -9.52
CA LYS A 323 12.62 3.47 -9.95
C LYS A 323 11.72 2.90 -11.05
N LEU A 324 12.30 2.33 -12.11
CA LEU A 324 11.57 1.67 -13.19
C LEU A 324 10.68 0.53 -12.66
N ALA A 325 11.17 -0.28 -11.73
CA ALA A 325 10.43 -1.39 -11.12
C ALA A 325 9.19 -0.91 -10.33
N THR A 326 9.20 0.30 -9.75
CA THR A 326 8.01 0.83 -9.04
C THR A 326 6.82 1.06 -9.96
N GLU A 327 7.04 1.23 -11.26
CA GLU A 327 5.99 1.54 -12.22
C GLU A 327 5.09 0.33 -12.50
N ASN A 328 5.68 -0.86 -12.63
CA ASN A 328 4.94 -2.07 -13.02
C ASN A 328 5.09 -3.27 -12.07
N TRP A 329 5.93 -3.20 -11.03
CA TRP A 329 6.18 -4.29 -10.08
C TRP A 329 6.71 -5.59 -10.71
N ASP A 330 7.39 -5.50 -11.83
CA ASP A 330 8.07 -6.65 -12.40
C ASP A 330 9.38 -6.96 -11.65
N TYR A 331 9.25 -7.45 -10.42
CA TYR A 331 10.35 -7.69 -9.48
C TYR A 331 10.08 -8.93 -8.61
N PRO A 332 11.12 -9.69 -8.19
CA PRO A 332 10.89 -10.94 -7.48
C PRO A 332 10.34 -10.76 -6.05
N ILE A 333 10.80 -9.73 -5.32
CA ILE A 333 10.36 -9.46 -3.96
C ILE A 333 9.98 -7.98 -3.85
N ILE A 334 8.74 -7.72 -3.47
CA ILE A 334 8.16 -6.39 -3.37
C ILE A 334 7.66 -6.17 -1.94
N VAL A 335 8.07 -5.07 -1.32
CA VAL A 335 7.57 -4.64 -0.01
C VAL A 335 6.81 -3.32 -0.20
N THR A 336 5.56 -3.31 0.18
CA THR A 336 4.66 -2.18 -0.07
C THR A 336 3.66 -1.96 1.07
N THR A 337 2.78 -0.97 0.95
CA THR A 337 1.68 -0.76 1.89
C THR A 337 0.41 -1.49 1.47
N ASN A 338 -0.46 -1.84 2.46
CA ASN A 338 -1.82 -2.31 2.17
C ASN A 338 -2.58 -1.29 1.31
N VAL A 339 -2.39 0.01 1.56
CA VAL A 339 -3.00 1.11 0.81
C VAL A 339 -2.59 1.05 -0.66
N GLN A 340 -1.28 1.00 -0.93
CA GLN A 340 -0.75 0.96 -2.30
C GLN A 340 -1.23 -0.28 -3.07
N LEU A 341 -1.31 -1.44 -2.40
CA LEU A 341 -1.80 -2.68 -3.01
C LEU A 341 -3.28 -2.55 -3.39
N PHE A 342 -4.14 -2.24 -2.42
CA PHE A 342 -5.58 -2.24 -2.67
C PHE A 342 -6.03 -1.06 -3.53
N GLU A 343 -5.51 0.15 -3.34
CA GLU A 343 -5.85 1.28 -4.20
C GLU A 343 -5.40 1.05 -5.66
N SER A 344 -4.30 0.30 -5.87
CA SER A 344 -3.93 -0.11 -7.24
C SER A 344 -4.97 -1.08 -7.84
N MET A 345 -5.50 -2.02 -7.06
CA MET A 345 -6.51 -2.97 -7.52
C MET A 345 -7.83 -2.32 -7.94
N PHE A 346 -8.14 -1.13 -7.40
CA PHE A 346 -9.36 -0.38 -7.72
C PHE A 346 -9.11 0.84 -8.62
N SER A 347 -7.86 1.15 -8.98
CA SER A 347 -7.51 2.29 -9.82
C SER A 347 -8.08 2.18 -11.24
N ASN A 348 -8.28 3.34 -11.86
CA ASN A 348 -8.57 3.48 -13.28
C ASN A 348 -7.41 4.09 -14.07
N LYS A 349 -6.37 4.64 -13.40
CA LYS A 349 -5.26 5.38 -14.03
C LYS A 349 -4.26 4.43 -14.70
N PRO A 350 -3.81 4.70 -15.94
CA PRO A 350 -2.87 3.83 -16.65
C PRO A 350 -1.57 3.60 -15.88
N SER A 351 -0.95 4.66 -15.37
CA SER A 351 0.31 4.58 -14.61
C SER A 351 0.21 3.74 -13.32
N VAL A 352 -0.97 3.64 -12.71
CA VAL A 352 -1.20 2.83 -11.51
C VAL A 352 -1.56 1.40 -11.88
N CYS A 353 -2.37 1.22 -12.96
CA CYS A 353 -2.81 -0.10 -13.40
C CYS A 353 -1.69 -0.95 -14.02
N ARG A 354 -0.60 -0.36 -14.53
CA ARG A 354 0.55 -1.09 -15.12
C ARG A 354 1.02 -2.26 -14.28
N LYS A 355 0.95 -2.17 -12.96
CA LYS A 355 1.46 -3.20 -12.03
C LYS A 355 0.52 -4.38 -11.79
N LEU A 356 -0.77 -4.30 -12.17
CA LEU A 356 -1.75 -5.32 -11.77
C LEU A 356 -1.48 -6.68 -12.39
N HIS A 357 -1.07 -6.74 -13.66
CA HIS A 357 -0.76 -8.01 -14.32
C HIS A 357 0.46 -8.72 -13.68
N ASN A 358 1.30 -7.98 -12.97
CA ASN A 358 2.44 -8.53 -12.22
C ASN A 358 2.06 -9.02 -10.81
N ILE A 359 0.80 -8.85 -10.37
CA ILE A 359 0.26 -9.55 -9.19
C ILE A 359 -0.17 -10.98 -9.54
N VAL A 360 -0.43 -11.26 -10.83
CA VAL A 360 -0.73 -12.62 -11.30
C VAL A 360 0.41 -13.58 -10.97
N ASN A 361 0.09 -14.81 -10.60
CA ASN A 361 1.07 -15.82 -10.23
C ASN A 361 2.04 -15.37 -9.12
N SER A 362 1.50 -14.78 -8.04
CA SER A 362 2.28 -14.33 -6.89
C SER A 362 1.79 -14.92 -5.55
N VAL A 363 2.65 -14.86 -4.55
CA VAL A 363 2.26 -14.99 -3.15
C VAL A 363 2.17 -13.60 -2.54
N VAL A 364 1.02 -13.24 -2.00
CA VAL A 364 0.80 -11.98 -1.30
C VAL A 364 0.74 -12.24 0.20
N ILE A 365 1.69 -11.67 0.95
CA ILE A 365 1.68 -11.67 2.41
C ILE A 365 1.00 -10.38 2.86
N LEU A 366 -0.14 -10.48 3.55
CA LEU A 366 -0.81 -9.36 4.20
C LEU A 366 -0.41 -9.38 5.68
N ASP A 367 0.50 -8.49 6.07
CA ASP A 367 0.94 -8.40 7.45
C ASP A 367 -0.02 -7.54 8.28
N GLU A 368 -0.17 -7.89 9.56
CA GLU A 368 -1.10 -7.27 10.51
C GLU A 368 -2.51 -7.12 9.90
N VAL A 369 -3.05 -8.21 9.37
CA VAL A 369 -4.31 -8.25 8.61
C VAL A 369 -5.52 -7.69 9.37
N GLN A 370 -5.47 -7.65 10.71
CA GLN A 370 -6.51 -7.03 11.55
C GLN A 370 -6.63 -5.50 11.34
N THR A 371 -5.65 -4.87 10.68
CA THR A 371 -5.67 -3.44 10.37
C THR A 371 -6.42 -3.10 9.08
N LEU A 372 -6.96 -4.10 8.37
CA LEU A 372 -7.77 -3.86 7.18
C LEU A 372 -8.98 -2.99 7.52
N SER A 373 -9.23 -2.00 6.66
CA SER A 373 -10.33 -1.05 6.85
C SER A 373 -11.69 -1.77 6.86
N MET A 374 -12.43 -1.66 7.95
CA MET A 374 -13.78 -2.23 8.04
C MET A 374 -14.75 -1.56 7.08
N ALA A 375 -14.54 -0.27 6.76
CA ALA A 375 -15.36 0.45 5.80
C ALA A 375 -15.33 -0.12 4.38
N TYR A 376 -14.27 -0.87 4.05
CA TYR A 376 -14.05 -1.50 2.76
C TYR A 376 -13.78 -3.01 2.88
N LEU A 377 -14.12 -3.63 4.02
CA LEU A 377 -13.75 -5.03 4.28
C LEU A 377 -14.37 -5.98 3.24
N GLN A 378 -15.62 -5.75 2.84
CA GLN A 378 -16.28 -6.57 1.84
C GLN A 378 -15.63 -6.48 0.46
N PRO A 379 -15.47 -5.30 -0.19
CA PRO A 379 -14.83 -5.22 -1.48
C PRO A 379 -13.37 -5.70 -1.45
N ILE A 380 -12.65 -5.53 -0.33
CA ILE A 380 -11.30 -6.09 -0.16
C ILE A 380 -11.36 -7.63 -0.17
N VAL A 381 -12.18 -8.24 0.67
CA VAL A 381 -12.30 -9.72 0.75
C VAL A 381 -12.74 -10.31 -0.59
N ASP A 382 -13.70 -9.68 -1.26
CA ASP A 382 -14.16 -10.12 -2.58
C ASP A 382 -13.06 -9.99 -3.64
N SER A 383 -12.21 -8.95 -3.57
CA SER A 383 -11.02 -8.82 -4.43
C SER A 383 -10.01 -9.93 -4.18
N LEU A 384 -9.72 -10.26 -2.91
CA LEU A 384 -8.81 -11.36 -2.59
C LEU A 384 -9.31 -12.68 -3.17
N LYS A 385 -10.62 -12.97 -3.06
CA LYS A 385 -11.26 -14.17 -3.66
C LYS A 385 -11.09 -14.19 -5.17
N THR A 386 -11.32 -13.07 -5.84
CA THR A 386 -11.14 -12.93 -7.29
C THR A 386 -9.69 -13.17 -7.71
N TYR A 387 -8.72 -12.55 -7.03
CA TYR A 387 -7.30 -12.73 -7.36
C TYR A 387 -6.80 -14.15 -7.14
N ASN A 388 -7.27 -14.83 -6.09
CA ASN A 388 -6.97 -16.25 -5.89
C ASN A 388 -7.56 -17.11 -7.00
N LYS A 389 -8.83 -16.91 -7.33
CA LYS A 389 -9.58 -17.72 -8.29
C LYS A 389 -9.14 -17.51 -9.74
N LEU A 390 -8.97 -16.24 -10.17
CA LEU A 390 -8.72 -15.89 -11.58
C LEU A 390 -7.24 -15.74 -11.91
N PHE A 391 -6.43 -15.30 -10.96
CA PHE A 391 -5.07 -14.83 -11.23
C PHE A 391 -3.99 -15.63 -10.50
N ASN A 392 -4.33 -16.82 -9.98
CA ASN A 392 -3.37 -17.73 -9.35
C ASN A 392 -2.59 -17.13 -8.16
N VAL A 393 -3.21 -16.22 -7.40
CA VAL A 393 -2.57 -15.60 -6.24
C VAL A 393 -2.83 -16.43 -4.99
N SER A 394 -1.78 -16.76 -4.24
CA SER A 394 -1.91 -17.30 -2.89
C SER A 394 -1.79 -16.18 -1.87
N PHE A 395 -2.60 -16.21 -0.83
CA PHE A 395 -2.58 -15.21 0.23
C PHE A 395 -2.14 -15.82 1.56
N LEU A 396 -1.21 -15.14 2.23
CA LEU A 396 -0.81 -15.45 3.60
C LEU A 396 -1.17 -14.28 4.51
N PHE A 397 -2.07 -14.51 5.43
CA PHE A 397 -2.46 -13.57 6.48
C PHE A 397 -1.54 -13.73 7.69
N THR A 398 -0.74 -12.72 8.00
CA THR A 398 0.14 -12.78 9.17
C THR A 398 -0.37 -11.83 10.25
N THR A 399 -0.45 -12.31 11.48
CA THR A 399 -0.96 -11.53 12.60
C THR A 399 -0.59 -12.16 13.94
N ALA A 400 -0.58 -11.37 15.01
CA ALA A 400 -0.59 -11.88 16.38
C ALA A 400 -2.01 -12.17 16.89
N SER A 401 -3.04 -11.56 16.26
CA SER A 401 -4.43 -11.63 16.63
C SER A 401 -5.32 -11.71 15.38
N GLN A 402 -5.83 -12.91 15.07
CA GLN A 402 -6.49 -13.14 13.79
C GLN A 402 -7.93 -12.58 13.77
N PRO A 403 -8.26 -11.69 12.81
CA PRO A 403 -9.63 -11.26 12.57
C PRO A 403 -10.43 -12.38 11.90
N VAL A 404 -11.75 -12.33 12.03
CA VAL A 404 -12.66 -13.25 11.33
C VAL A 404 -12.80 -12.78 9.87
N LEU A 405 -12.16 -13.49 8.93
CA LEU A 405 -12.25 -13.23 7.48
C LEU A 405 -12.94 -14.38 6.73
N SER A 406 -13.20 -15.50 7.37
CA SER A 406 -13.80 -16.69 6.77
C SER A 406 -15.24 -16.91 7.25
N GLY A 407 -16.02 -17.59 6.41
CA GLY A 407 -17.42 -17.89 6.67
C GLY A 407 -18.32 -16.66 6.52
N LEU A 408 -19.42 -16.62 7.29
CA LEU A 408 -20.32 -15.46 7.31
C LEU A 408 -19.75 -14.38 8.24
N ILE A 409 -19.65 -13.17 7.72
CA ILE A 409 -19.25 -11.96 8.44
C ILE A 409 -20.51 -11.15 8.69
N ASP A 410 -20.92 -11.07 9.96
CA ASP A 410 -22.17 -10.43 10.39
C ASP A 410 -21.91 -8.97 10.81
N GLY A 411 -22.72 -8.05 10.29
CA GLY A 411 -22.83 -6.68 10.78
C GLY A 411 -23.99 -6.51 11.74
N CYS A 412 -24.35 -5.27 12.09
CA CYS A 412 -25.44 -4.95 13.00
C CYS A 412 -26.84 -5.27 12.43
N THR A 413 -26.93 -5.49 11.12
CA THR A 413 -28.15 -5.88 10.40
C THR A 413 -27.86 -6.99 9.41
N PRO A 414 -28.86 -7.80 8.98
CA PRO A 414 -28.67 -8.81 7.93
C PRO A 414 -28.18 -8.23 6.60
N LYS A 415 -28.48 -6.96 6.30
CA LYS A 415 -28.02 -6.27 5.09
C LYS A 415 -26.50 -5.99 5.11
N ALA A 416 -25.93 -5.85 6.28
CA ALA A 416 -24.49 -5.65 6.44
C ALA A 416 -23.69 -6.96 6.38
N ALA A 417 -24.35 -8.13 6.50
CA ALA A 417 -23.69 -9.43 6.46
C ALA A 417 -23.23 -9.77 5.02
N PHE A 418 -22.04 -10.37 4.91
CA PHE A 418 -21.52 -10.86 3.64
C PHE A 418 -20.73 -12.16 3.79
N SER A 419 -20.59 -12.91 2.68
CA SER A 419 -19.79 -14.14 2.65
C SER A 419 -18.30 -13.79 2.58
N GLY A 420 -17.57 -14.13 3.62
CA GLY A 420 -16.10 -14.02 3.65
C GLY A 420 -15.43 -15.07 2.77
N ILE A 421 -14.16 -15.37 3.08
CA ILE A 421 -13.38 -16.41 2.41
C ILE A 421 -13.92 -17.79 2.85
N ASP A 422 -14.10 -18.71 1.91
CA ASP A 422 -14.69 -20.02 2.21
C ASP A 422 -13.82 -20.83 3.16
N HIS A 423 -12.51 -20.83 2.94
CA HIS A 423 -11.55 -21.57 3.78
C HIS A 423 -10.20 -20.83 3.86
N VAL A 424 -9.73 -20.64 5.08
CA VAL A 424 -8.38 -20.16 5.39
C VAL A 424 -7.68 -21.25 6.21
N SER A 425 -6.56 -21.76 5.70
CA SER A 425 -5.79 -22.82 6.37
C SER A 425 -4.78 -22.21 7.34
N GLU A 426 -4.96 -22.48 8.65
CA GLU A 426 -3.95 -22.07 9.63
C GLU A 426 -2.69 -22.95 9.50
N ILE A 427 -1.52 -22.32 9.41
CA ILE A 427 -0.23 -22.99 9.26
C ILE A 427 0.19 -23.64 10.58
N ILE A 428 -0.06 -22.97 11.69
CA ILE A 428 0.33 -23.43 13.02
C ILE A 428 -0.85 -24.14 13.69
N PRO A 429 -0.78 -25.44 13.92
CA PRO A 429 -1.84 -26.17 14.60
C PRO A 429 -2.01 -25.71 16.06
N ASP A 430 -3.24 -25.81 16.60
CA ASP A 430 -3.58 -25.42 17.97
C ASP A 430 -2.80 -26.19 19.02
N ASP A 431 -2.38 -27.43 18.74
CA ASP A 431 -1.61 -28.28 19.65
C ASP A 431 -0.19 -27.72 19.92
N PHE A 432 0.30 -26.79 19.12
CA PHE A 432 1.54 -26.07 19.41
C PHE A 432 1.43 -25.18 20.63
N LYS A 433 0.23 -24.74 21.01
CA LYS A 433 -0.06 -23.89 22.17
C LYS A 433 0.89 -22.69 22.27
N LEU A 434 1.09 -22.00 21.12
CA LEU A 434 2.09 -20.91 21.01
C LEU A 434 1.76 -19.75 21.95
N HIS A 435 0.48 -19.46 22.15
CA HIS A 435 0.03 -18.37 23.04
C HIS A 435 0.44 -18.63 24.50
N ASP A 436 0.37 -19.88 24.97
CA ASP A 436 0.82 -20.24 26.32
C ASP A 436 2.33 -20.22 26.44
N LYS A 437 3.04 -20.83 25.48
CA LYS A 437 4.50 -20.93 25.46
C LYS A 437 5.22 -19.58 25.32
N LEU A 438 4.61 -18.62 24.62
CA LEU A 438 5.17 -17.28 24.41
C LEU A 438 4.56 -16.25 25.34
N ARG A 439 3.75 -16.65 26.33
CA ARG A 439 3.15 -15.74 27.31
C ARG A 439 4.23 -15.17 28.22
N ARG A 440 4.47 -13.89 28.12
CA ARG A 440 5.48 -13.14 28.90
C ARG A 440 4.90 -11.90 29.53
N VAL A 441 3.62 -11.65 29.29
CA VAL A 441 2.90 -10.45 29.74
C VAL A 441 1.56 -10.85 30.32
N GLN A 442 1.14 -10.18 31.39
CA GLN A 442 -0.21 -10.19 31.93
C GLN A 442 -0.84 -8.81 31.77
N LEU A 443 -2.16 -8.76 31.63
CA LEU A 443 -2.89 -7.50 31.63
C LEU A 443 -3.45 -7.20 33.01
N SER A 444 -3.21 -5.96 33.49
CA SER A 444 -3.87 -5.41 34.67
C SER A 444 -4.85 -4.33 34.19
N ILE A 445 -6.13 -4.63 34.14
CA ILE A 445 -7.14 -3.74 33.59
C ILE A 445 -7.84 -2.98 34.70
N ASN A 446 -7.79 -1.65 34.64
CA ASN A 446 -8.50 -0.76 35.56
C ASN A 446 -9.38 0.21 34.75
N ASN A 447 -10.69 0.01 34.85
CA ASN A 447 -11.69 0.80 34.14
C ASN A 447 -12.17 2.05 34.93
N TYR A 448 -11.58 2.35 36.10
CA TYR A 448 -11.89 3.57 36.84
C TYR A 448 -11.13 4.74 36.24
N GLY A 449 -11.83 5.84 35.95
CA GLY A 449 -11.25 7.05 35.37
C GLY A 449 -10.22 7.67 36.30
N LYS A 450 -8.99 7.86 35.80
CA LYS A 450 -7.85 8.47 36.48
C LYS A 450 -7.59 9.87 35.91
N THR A 451 -7.05 10.73 36.75
CA THR A 451 -6.55 12.06 36.32
C THR A 451 -5.17 11.92 35.65
N TYR A 452 -4.75 12.94 34.93
CA TYR A 452 -3.39 12.98 34.38
C TYR A 452 -2.32 12.88 35.49
N ASP A 453 -2.53 13.55 36.63
CA ASP A 453 -1.57 13.54 37.72
C ASP A 453 -1.42 12.15 38.35
N GLU A 454 -2.54 11.41 38.52
CA GLU A 454 -2.50 10.03 38.99
C GLU A 454 -1.71 9.13 38.03
N ILE A 455 -1.96 9.26 36.72
CA ILE A 455 -1.22 8.49 35.70
C ILE A 455 0.25 8.89 35.70
N THR A 456 0.56 10.19 35.75
CA THR A 456 1.94 10.69 35.78
C THR A 456 2.70 10.16 37.00
N ASN A 457 2.07 10.13 38.18
CA ASN A 457 2.65 9.55 39.38
C ASN A 457 2.95 8.06 39.18
N MET A 458 2.00 7.29 38.69
CA MET A 458 2.21 5.86 38.40
C MET A 458 3.36 5.63 37.39
N LEU A 459 3.44 6.42 36.32
CA LEU A 459 4.55 6.34 35.36
C LEU A 459 5.91 6.69 36.00
N SER A 460 5.92 7.64 36.93
CA SER A 460 7.13 8.11 37.58
C SER A 460 7.74 7.09 38.55
N GLU A 461 6.95 6.13 39.05
CA GLU A 461 7.43 5.01 39.88
C GLU A 461 8.35 4.05 39.11
N HIS A 462 8.30 4.09 37.76
CA HIS A 462 9.08 3.20 36.91
C HIS A 462 10.28 3.89 36.27
N LYS A 463 11.43 3.24 36.28
CA LYS A 463 12.64 3.75 35.60
C LYS A 463 12.49 3.68 34.08
N ARG A 464 11.98 2.59 33.56
CA ARG A 464 11.74 2.39 32.11
C ARG A 464 10.27 2.05 31.88
N VAL A 465 9.55 2.96 31.22
CA VAL A 465 8.10 2.82 31.00
C VAL A 465 7.67 3.43 29.68
N LEU A 466 6.77 2.75 29.01
CA LEU A 466 6.07 3.24 27.83
C LEU A 466 4.60 3.46 28.19
N CYS A 467 4.07 4.66 27.89
CA CYS A 467 2.66 4.97 27.99
C CYS A 467 2.09 5.27 26.60
N ILE A 468 1.03 4.55 26.23
CA ILE A 468 0.36 4.73 24.95
C ILE A 468 -1.06 5.23 25.18
N VAL A 469 -1.39 6.35 24.54
CA VAL A 469 -2.70 7.03 24.66
C VAL A 469 -3.38 7.20 23.33
N ASN A 470 -4.66 7.55 23.34
CA ASN A 470 -5.51 7.60 22.16
C ASN A 470 -5.47 8.92 21.41
N THR A 471 -5.14 10.03 22.10
CA THR A 471 -5.17 11.35 21.48
C THR A 471 -3.81 12.05 21.59
N ARG A 472 -3.54 12.95 20.64
CA ARG A 472 -2.34 13.82 20.65
C ARG A 472 -2.33 14.73 21.89
N ARG A 473 -3.51 15.20 22.32
CA ARG A 473 -3.69 16.03 23.51
C ARG A 473 -3.28 15.26 24.77
N ASP A 474 -3.80 14.04 24.97
CA ASP A 474 -3.45 13.23 26.14
C ASP A 474 -1.96 12.93 26.17
N ALA A 475 -1.34 12.69 24.99
CA ALA A 475 0.11 12.46 24.91
C ALA A 475 0.91 13.68 25.33
N LYS A 476 0.54 14.88 24.86
CA LYS A 476 1.18 16.15 25.25
C LYS A 476 1.03 16.41 26.74
N GLU A 477 -0.19 16.34 27.27
CA GLU A 477 -0.51 16.62 28.68
C GLU A 477 0.27 15.71 29.65
N LEU A 478 0.35 14.41 29.37
CA LEU A 478 1.14 13.48 30.18
C LEU A 478 2.64 13.75 30.04
N TYR A 479 3.13 14.02 28.82
CA TYR A 479 4.53 14.32 28.58
C TYR A 479 4.99 15.56 29.37
N GLU A 480 4.20 16.65 29.35
CA GLU A 480 4.54 17.91 30.03
C GLU A 480 4.62 17.76 31.56
N ARG A 481 3.76 16.90 32.14
CA ARG A 481 3.72 16.63 33.59
C ARG A 481 4.80 15.68 34.09
N LEU A 482 5.36 14.84 33.20
CA LEU A 482 6.41 13.89 33.60
C LEU A 482 7.69 14.58 34.04
N PRO A 483 8.37 14.08 35.11
CA PRO A 483 9.68 14.55 35.50
C PRO A 483 10.68 14.44 34.33
N LYS A 484 11.58 15.45 34.26
CA LYS A 484 12.66 15.51 33.25
C LYS A 484 14.02 15.09 33.86
N ASP A 485 13.99 14.17 34.81
CA ASP A 485 15.13 13.61 35.54
C ASP A 485 15.88 12.50 34.79
N GLY A 486 15.53 12.27 33.55
CA GLY A 486 16.10 11.30 32.61
C GLY A 486 15.67 11.55 31.18
N ILE A 487 15.73 10.52 30.36
CA ILE A 487 15.23 10.58 28.97
C ILE A 487 13.69 10.49 28.99
N THR A 488 13.04 11.62 28.76
CA THR A 488 11.58 11.69 28.63
C THR A 488 11.24 12.09 27.20
N LEU A 489 10.52 11.22 26.47
CA LEU A 489 10.20 11.41 25.06
C LEU A 489 8.70 11.45 24.81
N HIS A 490 8.31 12.26 23.84
CA HIS A 490 6.96 12.32 23.27
C HIS A 490 7.00 11.83 21.82
N LEU A 491 6.00 11.05 21.40
CA LEU A 491 5.87 10.55 20.03
C LEU A 491 4.42 10.69 19.54
N SER A 492 4.21 11.52 18.53
CA SER A 492 2.89 11.69 17.92
C SER A 492 3.01 12.11 16.46
N LYS A 493 1.88 12.06 15.73
CA LYS A 493 1.80 12.55 14.36
C LYS A 493 1.89 14.08 14.21
N MET A 494 2.11 14.83 15.32
CA MET A 494 2.47 16.25 15.28
C MET A 494 3.96 16.45 14.97
N MET A 495 4.76 15.42 15.06
CA MET A 495 6.14 15.39 14.60
C MET A 495 6.18 15.02 13.12
N CYS A 496 6.98 15.74 12.33
CA CYS A 496 7.19 15.37 10.92
C CYS A 496 7.99 14.04 10.84
N PRO A 497 7.89 13.30 9.72
CA PRO A 497 8.55 12.00 9.57
C PRO A 497 10.05 11.99 9.89
N ALA A 498 10.80 13.03 9.50
CA ALA A 498 12.24 13.15 9.79
C ALA A 498 12.49 13.21 11.30
N HIS A 499 11.79 14.11 12.02
CA HIS A 499 11.90 14.26 13.46
C HIS A 499 11.50 12.99 14.22
N LEU A 500 10.41 12.35 13.78
CA LEU A 500 9.93 11.12 14.40
C LEU A 500 10.96 9.99 14.26
N SER A 501 11.55 9.82 13.08
CA SER A 501 12.59 8.82 12.83
C SER A 501 13.82 9.03 13.69
N GLU A 502 14.30 10.27 13.81
CA GLU A 502 15.41 10.64 14.67
C GLU A 502 15.13 10.31 16.15
N THR A 503 13.92 10.66 16.62
CA THR A 503 13.52 10.40 18.01
C THR A 503 13.41 8.90 18.32
N ILE A 504 12.89 8.10 17.38
CA ILE A 504 12.82 6.64 17.51
C ILE A 504 14.23 6.02 17.56
N GLU A 505 15.16 6.48 16.73
CA GLU A 505 16.54 5.95 16.75
C GLU A 505 17.28 6.33 18.04
N LYS A 506 17.06 7.54 18.56
CA LYS A 506 17.55 7.94 19.91
C LYS A 506 16.99 7.01 20.99
N LEU A 507 15.68 6.73 20.94
CA LEU A 507 15.04 5.80 21.87
C LEU A 507 15.63 4.39 21.80
N LYS A 508 15.77 3.83 20.59
CA LYS A 508 16.36 2.49 20.40
C LYS A 508 17.80 2.42 20.95
N THR A 509 18.58 3.46 20.73
CA THR A 509 19.95 3.55 21.23
C THR A 509 19.98 3.59 22.75
N ALA A 510 19.11 4.41 23.37
CA ALA A 510 19.01 4.52 24.82
C ALA A 510 18.52 3.21 25.48
N LEU A 511 17.60 2.48 24.84
CA LEU A 511 17.09 1.20 25.36
C LEU A 511 18.14 0.08 25.33
N LYS A 512 19.11 0.14 24.42
CA LYS A 512 20.22 -0.84 24.34
C LYS A 512 21.29 -0.61 25.42
N ASP A 513 21.33 0.59 26.01
CA ASP A 513 22.27 0.92 27.04
C ASP A 513 21.75 0.44 28.41
N ASP A 514 22.50 -0.50 29.04
CA ASP A 514 22.14 -1.10 30.33
C ASP A 514 22.47 -0.21 31.56
N ARG A 515 22.92 1.01 31.31
CA ARG A 515 23.28 1.98 32.37
C ARG A 515 22.08 2.49 33.13
N ASN A 516 21.26 1.72 33.69
CA ASN A 516 20.19 2.02 34.66
C ASN A 516 19.50 3.43 34.51
N GLU A 517 19.49 3.93 33.26
CA GLU A 517 18.94 5.23 32.91
C GLU A 517 17.43 5.25 33.02
N ILE A 518 16.90 6.36 33.47
CA ILE A 518 15.47 6.61 33.49
C ILE A 518 15.03 6.91 32.04
N ILE A 519 14.12 6.11 31.49
CA ILE A 519 13.54 6.28 30.14
C ILE A 519 12.02 6.22 30.25
N ARG A 520 11.36 7.36 30.05
CA ARG A 520 9.89 7.46 30.03
C ARG A 520 9.43 7.94 28.66
N VAL A 521 8.53 7.18 28.05
CA VAL A 521 8.00 7.50 26.72
C VAL A 521 6.50 7.62 26.81
N VAL A 522 5.96 8.72 26.30
CA VAL A 522 4.52 8.89 26.06
C VAL A 522 4.29 8.97 24.56
N SER A 523 3.43 8.13 24.04
CA SER A 523 3.15 8.01 22.60
C SER A 523 1.67 7.89 22.31
N THR A 524 1.25 8.30 21.13
CA THR A 524 -0.02 7.83 20.55
C THR A 524 0.17 6.41 20.01
N GLN A 525 -0.87 5.82 19.38
CA GLN A 525 -0.84 4.44 18.82
C GLN A 525 0.28 4.21 17.79
N LEU A 526 0.97 5.22 17.39
CA LEU A 526 2.06 5.18 16.41
C LEU A 526 3.15 4.15 16.74
N ILE A 527 3.34 3.84 18.03
CA ILE A 527 4.37 2.91 18.50
C ILE A 527 3.85 1.48 18.72
N GLU A 528 2.53 1.26 18.65
CA GLU A 528 1.91 -0.06 18.82
C GLU A 528 2.38 -1.06 17.76
N ALA A 529 2.58 -0.58 16.54
CA ALA A 529 3.09 -1.38 15.45
C ALA A 529 4.33 -0.73 14.81
N GLY A 530 5.23 -1.54 14.28
CA GLY A 530 6.33 -1.05 13.44
C GLY A 530 7.59 -0.57 14.14
N VAL A 531 7.62 -0.46 15.44
CA VAL A 531 8.83 -0.05 16.15
C VAL A 531 9.34 -1.21 17.00
N ASP A 532 10.60 -1.57 16.81
CA ASP A 532 11.24 -2.64 17.57
C ASP A 532 11.83 -2.08 18.86
N ILE A 533 11.01 -2.08 19.92
CA ILE A 533 11.34 -1.60 21.25
C ILE A 533 10.85 -2.59 22.29
N ASP A 534 11.54 -2.62 23.43
CA ASP A 534 11.24 -3.48 24.56
C ASP A 534 11.26 -2.69 25.86
N PHE A 535 10.14 -2.69 26.57
CA PHE A 535 10.00 -2.04 27.87
C PHE A 535 9.61 -3.06 28.95
N PRO A 536 10.13 -2.92 30.18
CA PRO A 536 9.71 -3.81 31.27
C PRO A 536 8.27 -3.58 31.72
N VAL A 537 7.73 -2.37 31.50
CA VAL A 537 6.36 -1.98 31.87
C VAL A 537 5.75 -1.11 30.79
N VAL A 538 4.49 -1.43 30.45
CA VAL A 538 3.71 -0.65 29.47
C VAL A 538 2.38 -0.24 30.09
N PHE A 539 2.00 1.02 29.87
CA PHE A 539 0.67 1.55 30.17
C PHE A 539 -0.08 1.79 28.85
N ARG A 540 -1.31 1.36 28.79
CA ARG A 540 -2.17 1.57 27.61
C ARG A 540 -3.50 2.17 28.06
N GLN A 541 -3.86 3.33 27.53
CA GLN A 541 -5.20 3.87 27.68
C GLN A 541 -6.21 2.88 27.09
N GLU A 542 -7.40 2.77 27.64
CA GLU A 542 -8.45 1.88 27.16
C GLU A 542 -8.67 1.99 25.65
N ALA A 543 -8.84 0.84 25.01
CA ALA A 543 -8.96 0.70 23.56
C ALA A 543 -9.59 -0.65 23.19
N GLY A 544 -9.62 -0.99 21.92
CA GLY A 544 -9.92 -2.33 21.44
C GLY A 544 -8.90 -3.36 21.92
N LEU A 545 -9.30 -4.61 22.00
CA LEU A 545 -8.44 -5.69 22.50
C LEU A 545 -7.21 -5.89 21.60
N ASP A 546 -7.36 -5.77 20.28
CA ASP A 546 -6.29 -5.83 19.29
C ASP A 546 -5.19 -4.79 19.57
N SER A 547 -5.55 -3.54 19.81
CA SER A 547 -4.64 -2.45 20.16
C SER A 547 -3.96 -2.68 21.52
N ILE A 548 -4.70 -3.15 22.53
CA ILE A 548 -4.15 -3.50 23.85
C ILE A 548 -3.09 -4.60 23.72
N LEU A 549 -3.36 -5.64 22.93
CA LEU A 549 -2.41 -6.73 22.73
C LEU A 549 -1.18 -6.31 21.91
N GLN A 550 -1.33 -5.37 20.96
CA GLN A 550 -0.19 -4.77 20.26
C GLN A 550 0.70 -3.98 21.21
N ALA A 551 0.10 -3.17 22.11
CA ALA A 551 0.83 -2.47 23.17
C ALA A 551 1.52 -3.46 24.13
N ALA A 552 0.84 -4.51 24.56
CA ALA A 552 1.41 -5.59 25.37
C ALA A 552 2.59 -6.29 24.67
N GLY A 553 2.58 -6.36 23.34
CA GLY A 553 3.69 -6.85 22.53
C GLY A 553 4.96 -5.99 22.57
N ARG A 554 4.91 -4.78 23.19
CA ARG A 554 6.07 -3.92 23.50
C ARG A 554 6.58 -4.10 24.94
N CYS A 555 5.86 -4.89 25.75
CA CYS A 555 6.21 -5.22 27.10
C CYS A 555 6.97 -6.54 27.13
N ASN A 556 8.18 -6.55 27.73
CA ASN A 556 9.01 -7.77 27.88
C ASN A 556 9.14 -8.56 26.56
N ARG A 557 9.30 -7.84 25.46
CA ARG A 557 9.34 -8.40 24.11
C ARG A 557 10.46 -9.41 23.91
N GLU A 558 11.60 -9.17 24.53
CA GLU A 558 12.77 -10.05 24.45
C GLU A 558 12.75 -11.17 25.51
N GLY A 559 11.75 -11.20 26.39
CA GLY A 559 11.63 -12.22 27.43
C GLY A 559 12.69 -12.14 28.51
N LYS A 560 13.20 -10.93 28.80
CA LYS A 560 14.21 -10.71 29.86
C LYS A 560 13.69 -10.96 31.27
N GLN A 561 12.37 -10.83 31.45
CA GLN A 561 11.65 -11.13 32.69
C GLN A 561 10.73 -12.34 32.47
N MET A 562 10.50 -13.10 33.52
CA MET A 562 9.59 -14.25 33.48
C MET A 562 8.17 -13.81 33.11
N LEU A 563 7.68 -12.73 33.73
CA LEU A 563 6.36 -12.16 33.51
C LEU A 563 6.41 -10.65 33.79
N SER A 564 5.92 -9.84 32.84
CA SER A 564 5.77 -8.40 32.99
C SER A 564 4.30 -8.00 32.94
N THR A 565 3.98 -6.77 33.35
CA THR A 565 2.60 -6.30 33.39
C THR A 565 2.38 -5.14 32.41
N THR A 566 1.36 -5.26 31.60
CA THR A 566 0.77 -4.14 30.86
C THR A 566 -0.45 -3.65 31.59
N TYR A 567 -0.43 -2.38 31.99
CA TYR A 567 -1.53 -1.72 32.69
C TYR A 567 -2.46 -1.05 31.70
N VAL A 568 -3.74 -1.45 31.72
CA VAL A 568 -4.80 -0.81 30.94
C VAL A 568 -5.54 0.16 31.87
N PHE A 569 -5.61 1.44 31.50
CA PHE A 569 -6.23 2.48 32.29
C PHE A 569 -7.24 3.30 31.50
N SER A 570 -8.22 3.87 32.19
CA SER A 570 -9.18 4.83 31.66
C SER A 570 -8.84 6.23 32.22
N LEU A 571 -8.94 7.26 31.39
CA LEU A 571 -8.91 8.65 31.86
C LEU A 571 -10.30 9.04 32.40
N SER A 572 -10.34 10.09 33.24
CA SER A 572 -11.57 10.63 33.81
C SER A 572 -12.58 11.04 32.72
N LYS A 573 -13.87 11.11 33.07
CA LYS A 573 -14.98 11.33 32.11
C LYS A 573 -14.88 12.60 31.25
N GLU A 574 -14.03 13.52 31.62
CA GLU A 574 -13.72 14.72 30.83
C GLU A 574 -12.89 14.43 29.57
N HIS A 575 -12.31 13.23 29.50
CA HIS A 575 -11.44 12.74 28.40
C HIS A 575 -12.08 11.52 27.74
N ASN A 576 -13.19 11.73 27.06
CA ASN A 576 -13.91 10.66 26.35
C ASN A 576 -13.07 10.10 25.20
N LEU A 577 -13.18 8.79 24.98
CA LEU A 577 -12.63 8.15 23.78
C LEU A 577 -13.17 8.82 22.50
N PRO A 578 -12.33 8.97 21.48
CA PRO A 578 -12.79 9.41 20.16
C PRO A 578 -13.98 8.56 19.69
N LYS A 579 -15.02 9.24 19.20
CA LYS A 579 -16.22 8.58 18.65
C LYS A 579 -15.87 7.75 17.41
N GLY A 580 -16.73 6.80 17.08
CA GLY A 580 -16.56 5.93 15.91
C GLY A 580 -15.77 4.66 16.24
N ASP A 581 -14.84 4.28 15.37
CA ASP A 581 -14.17 2.97 15.43
C ASP A 581 -13.47 2.67 16.76
N MET A 582 -12.86 3.65 17.41
CA MET A 582 -12.24 3.46 18.73
C MET A 582 -13.25 3.14 19.81
N GLN A 583 -14.38 3.87 19.83
CA GLN A 583 -15.44 3.66 20.80
C GLN A 583 -16.10 2.29 20.60
N ASP A 584 -16.33 1.90 19.33
CA ASP A 584 -16.87 0.58 18.99
C ASP A 584 -15.93 -0.54 19.43
N ALA A 585 -14.64 -0.39 19.17
CA ALA A 585 -13.62 -1.36 19.53
C ALA A 585 -13.52 -1.53 21.07
N ASN A 586 -13.50 -0.41 21.82
CA ASN A 586 -13.50 -0.48 23.29
C ASN A 586 -14.78 -1.09 23.84
N SER A 587 -15.94 -0.75 23.26
CA SER A 587 -17.22 -1.31 23.64
C SER A 587 -17.32 -2.81 23.35
N ALA A 588 -16.77 -3.26 22.22
CA ALA A 588 -16.67 -4.68 21.89
C ALA A 588 -15.82 -5.44 22.93
N ARG A 589 -14.69 -4.86 23.36
CA ARG A 589 -13.85 -5.42 24.43
C ARG A 589 -14.60 -5.50 25.78
N LEU A 590 -15.29 -4.44 26.17
CA LEU A 590 -16.04 -4.40 27.44
C LEU A 590 -17.15 -5.46 27.48
N ASN A 591 -17.78 -5.76 26.35
CA ASN A 591 -18.82 -6.79 26.25
C ASN A 591 -18.31 -8.22 26.45
N LEU A 592 -17.00 -8.47 26.36
CA LEU A 592 -16.42 -9.78 26.63
C LEU A 592 -16.43 -10.14 28.13
N GLY A 593 -16.58 -9.14 29.01
CA GLY A 593 -16.56 -9.36 30.48
C GLY A 593 -15.10 -9.43 31.02
N SER A 594 -14.97 -9.66 32.33
CA SER A 594 -13.71 -9.60 33.05
C SER A 594 -13.03 -10.96 33.31
N ALA A 595 -13.70 -12.07 33.06
CA ALA A 595 -13.21 -13.42 33.40
C ALA A 595 -12.66 -14.16 32.18
N GLN A 596 -11.92 -13.44 31.31
CA GLN A 596 -11.38 -13.96 30.03
C GLN A 596 -9.87 -14.12 30.10
N ASP A 597 -9.36 -15.13 29.42
CA ASP A 597 -7.95 -15.10 28.99
C ASP A 597 -7.81 -14.18 27.78
N TRP A 598 -7.36 -12.96 28.01
CA TRP A 598 -7.24 -11.92 26.97
C TRP A 598 -6.31 -12.29 25.80
N PHE A 599 -5.40 -13.24 26.01
CA PHE A 599 -4.45 -13.68 24.98
C PHE A 599 -4.94 -14.92 24.21
N ALA A 600 -6.05 -15.54 24.63
CA ALA A 600 -6.57 -16.73 23.96
C ALA A 600 -7.11 -16.40 22.56
N PRO A 601 -6.85 -17.25 21.54
CA PRO A 601 -7.39 -17.07 20.18
C PRO A 601 -8.92 -16.95 20.13
N ASP A 602 -9.62 -17.74 20.94
CA ASP A 602 -11.09 -17.72 21.02
C ASP A 602 -11.63 -16.39 21.54
N THR A 603 -10.90 -15.75 22.47
CA THR A 603 -11.24 -14.42 22.99
C THR A 603 -11.09 -13.37 21.87
N MET A 604 -10.05 -13.46 21.06
CA MET A 604 -9.87 -12.58 19.91
C MET A 604 -10.95 -12.78 18.84
N THR A 605 -11.28 -14.03 18.54
CA THR A 605 -12.39 -14.34 17.63
C THR A 605 -13.71 -13.75 18.12
N SER A 606 -14.01 -13.91 19.40
CA SER A 606 -15.20 -13.36 20.05
C SER A 606 -15.20 -11.82 20.02
N TYR A 607 -14.03 -11.19 20.25
CA TYR A 607 -13.85 -9.75 20.16
C TYR A 607 -14.17 -9.21 18.75
N PHE A 608 -13.59 -9.81 17.71
CA PHE A 608 -13.85 -9.36 16.34
C PHE A 608 -15.31 -9.57 15.94
N ARG A 609 -15.95 -10.66 16.34
CA ARG A 609 -17.40 -10.86 16.13
C ARG A 609 -18.23 -9.76 16.81
N GLN A 610 -17.91 -9.42 18.06
CA GLN A 610 -18.57 -8.32 18.79
C GLN A 610 -18.34 -6.95 18.11
N LEU A 611 -17.15 -6.72 17.57
CA LEU A 611 -16.81 -5.50 16.86
C LEU A 611 -17.56 -5.41 15.52
N TYR A 612 -17.63 -6.50 14.77
CA TYR A 612 -18.34 -6.54 13.50
C TYR A 612 -19.84 -6.33 13.67
N CYS A 613 -20.46 -6.94 14.69
CA CYS A 613 -21.88 -6.75 15.02
C CYS A 613 -22.26 -5.29 15.34
N ARG A 614 -21.30 -4.37 15.45
CA ARG A 614 -21.54 -2.92 15.62
C ARG A 614 -21.48 -2.14 14.31
N LYS A 615 -21.04 -2.77 13.23
CA LYS A 615 -20.87 -2.09 11.94
C LYS A 615 -22.14 -2.15 11.10
N GLU A 616 -22.57 -0.99 10.63
CA GLU A 616 -23.75 -0.84 9.76
C GLU A 616 -23.45 -1.25 8.32
N SER A 617 -22.19 -1.21 7.90
CA SER A 617 -21.75 -1.59 6.57
C SER A 617 -20.28 -1.97 6.59
N PHE A 618 -19.89 -2.96 5.76
CA PHE A 618 -18.53 -3.31 5.40
C PHE A 618 -18.16 -2.83 3.99
N ASP A 619 -19.08 -2.10 3.36
CA ASP A 619 -18.94 -1.42 2.07
C ASP A 619 -19.55 -0.01 2.18
N LYS A 620 -18.91 0.85 2.99
CA LYS A 620 -19.42 2.18 3.35
C LYS A 620 -19.64 3.09 2.15
N LYS A 621 -18.85 2.90 1.08
CA LYS A 621 -18.91 3.68 -0.15
C LYS A 621 -19.69 2.98 -1.27
N ASP A 622 -20.37 1.89 -0.97
CA ASP A 622 -21.21 1.13 -1.89
C ASP A 622 -20.48 0.71 -3.18
N MET A 623 -19.26 0.16 -3.02
CA MET A 623 -18.47 -0.34 -4.14
C MET A 623 -19.20 -1.41 -4.96
N LYS A 624 -20.09 -2.18 -4.32
CA LYS A 624 -20.96 -3.14 -5.01
C LYS A 624 -21.83 -2.49 -6.06
N HIS A 625 -22.42 -1.35 -5.74
CA HIS A 625 -23.25 -0.61 -6.68
C HIS A 625 -22.46 -0.25 -7.94
N TYR A 626 -21.25 0.21 -7.78
CA TYR A 626 -20.41 0.62 -8.90
C TYR A 626 -19.82 -0.55 -9.70
N LEU A 627 -19.53 -1.68 -9.06
CA LEU A 627 -18.62 -2.68 -9.64
C LEU A 627 -19.21 -4.06 -9.88
N TYR A 628 -20.39 -4.41 -9.28
CA TYR A 628 -20.91 -5.79 -9.33
C TYR A 628 -21.97 -6.01 -10.41
N ASN A 629 -22.17 -5.04 -11.28
CA ASN A 629 -22.97 -5.22 -12.48
C ASN A 629 -22.04 -5.30 -13.71
N PRO A 630 -21.85 -6.48 -14.34
CA PRO A 630 -20.92 -6.62 -15.46
C PRO A 630 -21.33 -5.84 -16.71
N LYS A 631 -22.57 -5.36 -16.79
CA LYS A 631 -23.06 -4.51 -17.88
C LYS A 631 -22.81 -3.03 -17.63
N GLU A 632 -22.68 -2.64 -16.39
CA GLU A 632 -22.57 -1.24 -15.92
C GLU A 632 -21.44 -1.17 -14.88
N LEU A 633 -20.20 -1.12 -15.35
CA LEU A 633 -19.03 -0.96 -14.48
C LEU A 633 -18.65 0.52 -14.40
N TYR A 634 -18.79 1.12 -13.24
CA TYR A 634 -18.42 2.50 -12.96
C TYR A 634 -16.98 2.53 -12.44
N LEU A 635 -16.01 2.35 -13.35
CA LEU A 635 -14.61 2.12 -13.00
C LEU A 635 -13.89 3.39 -12.53
N GLU A 636 -14.20 4.54 -13.13
CA GLU A 636 -13.66 5.84 -12.76
C GLU A 636 -14.24 6.33 -11.42
N THR A 637 -15.56 6.26 -11.29
CA THR A 637 -16.25 6.63 -10.05
C THR A 637 -15.79 5.77 -8.88
N ALA A 638 -15.73 4.45 -9.05
CA ALA A 638 -15.25 3.55 -8.03
C ALA A 638 -13.79 3.84 -7.61
N ALA A 639 -12.92 4.19 -8.56
CA ALA A 639 -11.54 4.54 -8.27
C ALA A 639 -11.43 5.84 -7.45
N LYS A 640 -12.32 6.81 -7.65
CA LYS A 640 -12.39 8.05 -6.86
C LYS A 640 -12.92 7.80 -5.44
N GLU A 641 -13.89 6.90 -5.29
CA GLU A 641 -14.52 6.60 -4.00
C GLU A 641 -13.72 5.60 -3.14
N PHE A 642 -12.93 4.72 -3.76
CA PHE A 642 -12.09 3.78 -3.03
C PHE A 642 -10.80 4.44 -2.53
N GLN A 643 -10.87 5.03 -1.36
CA GLN A 643 -9.74 5.67 -0.68
C GLN A 643 -9.60 5.08 0.72
N LEU A 644 -8.57 4.27 0.93
CA LEU A 644 -8.32 3.64 2.23
C LEU A 644 -7.83 4.63 3.30
N ILE A 645 -7.17 5.69 2.86
CA ILE A 645 -6.83 6.83 3.70
C ILE A 645 -7.69 7.99 3.24
N GLU A 646 -8.71 8.34 4.05
CA GLU A 646 -9.45 9.58 3.83
C GLU A 646 -8.50 10.75 4.12
N ASP A 647 -8.12 11.47 3.07
CA ASP A 647 -7.27 12.68 3.20
C ASP A 647 -8.15 13.87 3.60
N ASN A 648 -8.62 13.83 4.86
CA ASN A 648 -9.42 14.89 5.46
C ASN A 648 -8.56 16.00 6.10
N GLY A 649 -7.25 15.98 5.86
CA GLY A 649 -6.28 16.89 6.44
C GLY A 649 -5.55 17.75 5.43
N MET A 650 -4.81 18.73 5.96
CA MET A 650 -3.90 19.58 5.21
C MET A 650 -2.47 19.25 5.57
N ASN A 651 -1.63 19.07 4.54
CA ASN A 651 -0.21 18.89 4.73
C ASN A 651 0.47 20.26 4.86
N VAL A 652 1.14 20.50 5.98
CA VAL A 652 1.89 21.72 6.23
C VAL A 652 3.38 21.40 6.39
N VAL A 653 4.24 22.14 5.70
CA VAL A 653 5.70 22.03 5.87
C VAL A 653 6.09 22.74 7.15
N VAL A 654 6.88 22.08 8.00
CA VAL A 654 7.34 22.62 9.28
C VAL A 654 8.82 22.95 9.25
N CYS A 655 9.24 23.91 10.12
CA CYS A 655 10.63 24.32 10.23
C CYS A 655 11.45 23.28 11.03
N TRP A 656 11.94 22.26 10.33
CA TRP A 656 12.83 21.24 10.89
C TRP A 656 14.04 21.03 9.97
N GLU A 657 15.24 20.98 10.53
CA GLU A 657 16.51 20.84 9.79
C GLU A 657 16.58 21.79 8.57
N ASN A 658 16.82 21.23 7.37
CA ASN A 658 16.96 21.97 6.11
C ASN A 658 15.66 22.17 5.32
N SER A 659 14.49 21.95 5.96
CA SER A 659 13.19 22.02 5.28
C SER A 659 12.96 23.37 4.58
N MET A 660 13.40 24.48 5.18
CA MET A 660 13.22 25.82 4.58
C MET A 660 14.11 26.05 3.36
N GLU A 661 15.27 25.42 3.29
CA GLU A 661 16.13 25.43 2.09
C GLU A 661 15.45 24.71 0.94
N LEU A 662 14.82 23.57 1.21
CA LEU A 662 14.05 22.83 0.21
C LEU A 662 12.83 23.62 -0.28
N VAL A 663 12.15 24.36 0.60
CA VAL A 663 11.07 25.27 0.22
C VAL A 663 11.60 26.35 -0.72
N GLN A 664 12.75 26.98 -0.42
CA GLN A 664 13.35 27.98 -1.28
C GLN A 664 13.76 27.41 -2.64
N GLN A 665 14.35 26.21 -2.67
CA GLN A 665 14.65 25.52 -3.93
C GLN A 665 13.40 25.30 -4.77
N LEU A 666 12.28 24.92 -4.14
CA LEU A 666 11.00 24.71 -4.85
C LEU A 666 10.43 26.01 -5.41
N LEU A 667 10.56 27.12 -4.68
CA LEU A 667 10.09 28.42 -5.15
C LEU A 667 10.90 28.94 -6.33
N VAL A 668 12.22 28.69 -6.35
CA VAL A 668 13.12 29.14 -7.42
C VAL A 668 13.05 28.23 -8.65
N ASN A 669 13.16 26.90 -8.44
CA ASN A 669 13.33 25.93 -9.53
C ASN A 669 11.99 25.33 -10.02
N GLY A 670 10.90 25.59 -9.32
CA GLY A 670 9.60 24.93 -9.53
C GLY A 670 9.51 23.55 -8.88
N PRO A 671 8.32 22.94 -8.89
CA PRO A 671 8.11 21.62 -8.32
C PRO A 671 8.72 20.55 -9.23
N SER A 672 9.54 19.67 -8.65
CA SER A 672 9.94 18.40 -9.23
C SER A 672 9.52 17.24 -8.33
N TYR A 673 9.33 16.07 -8.92
CA TYR A 673 8.99 14.87 -8.14
C TYR A 673 9.96 14.62 -6.98
N MET A 674 11.26 14.72 -7.26
CA MET A 674 12.33 14.52 -6.28
C MET A 674 12.28 15.53 -5.13
N LEU A 675 12.09 16.81 -5.46
CA LEU A 675 12.03 17.88 -4.47
C LEU A 675 10.81 17.77 -3.57
N MET A 676 9.63 17.48 -4.16
CA MET A 676 8.40 17.23 -3.39
C MET A 676 8.55 16.03 -2.48
N LYS A 677 9.21 14.97 -2.94
CA LYS A 677 9.48 13.77 -2.14
C LYS A 677 10.45 14.04 -0.97
N LYS A 678 11.48 14.85 -1.16
CA LYS A 678 12.35 15.30 -0.06
C LYS A 678 11.56 16.15 0.94
N LEU A 679 10.70 17.03 0.45
CA LEU A 679 9.92 17.94 1.28
C LEU A 679 8.85 17.21 2.10
N SER A 680 8.31 16.09 1.61
CA SER A 680 7.31 15.29 2.33
C SER A 680 7.80 14.75 3.68
N LYS A 681 9.11 14.58 3.86
CA LYS A 681 9.72 14.20 5.15
C LYS A 681 9.55 15.25 6.25
N TYR A 682 9.26 16.49 5.85
CA TYR A 682 9.09 17.65 6.72
C TYR A 682 7.64 18.16 6.77
N MET A 683 6.69 17.37 6.26
CA MET A 683 5.27 17.69 6.30
C MET A 683 4.59 17.03 7.49
N VAL A 684 3.68 17.78 8.11
CA VAL A 684 2.75 17.30 9.14
C VAL A 684 1.34 17.38 8.57
N ASN A 685 0.61 16.27 8.63
CA ASN A 685 -0.80 16.26 8.26
C ASN A 685 -1.66 16.63 9.47
N ILE A 686 -2.44 17.70 9.34
CA ILE A 686 -3.32 18.20 10.38
C ILE A 686 -4.75 18.26 9.88
N ASN A 687 -5.72 18.11 10.77
CA ASN A 687 -7.13 18.21 10.39
C ASN A 687 -7.50 19.65 9.98
N MET A 688 -8.62 19.80 9.30
CA MET A 688 -9.04 21.10 8.77
C MET A 688 -9.34 22.14 9.88
N ALA A 689 -9.74 21.71 11.07
CA ALA A 689 -9.99 22.63 12.20
C ALA A 689 -8.66 23.19 12.73
N ASP A 690 -7.66 22.33 12.93
CA ASP A 690 -6.31 22.75 13.34
C ASP A 690 -5.66 23.65 12.28
N PHE A 691 -5.86 23.34 10.98
CA PHE A 691 -5.33 24.14 9.88
C PHE A 691 -5.95 25.56 9.88
N LYS A 692 -7.26 25.66 10.02
CA LYS A 692 -7.94 26.97 10.13
C LYS A 692 -7.48 27.77 11.33
N ALA A 693 -7.30 27.12 12.48
CA ALA A 693 -6.77 27.79 13.68
C ALA A 693 -5.36 28.38 13.42
N LEU A 694 -4.48 27.63 12.74
CA LEU A 694 -3.14 28.13 12.37
C LEU A 694 -3.21 29.28 11.34
N GLN A 695 -4.18 29.25 10.41
CA GLN A 695 -4.41 30.36 9.47
C GLN A 695 -4.90 31.63 10.21
N GLU A 696 -5.86 31.48 11.12
CA GLU A 696 -6.37 32.61 11.94
C GLU A 696 -5.28 33.23 12.82
N MET A 697 -4.35 32.41 13.29
CA MET A 697 -3.15 32.88 14.02
C MET A 697 -2.12 33.56 13.10
N GLY A 698 -2.26 33.46 11.78
CA GLY A 698 -1.31 34.04 10.81
C GLY A 698 0.06 33.34 10.79
N VAL A 699 0.15 32.08 11.26
CA VAL A 699 1.42 31.33 11.34
C VAL A 699 1.65 30.37 10.20
N VAL A 700 0.66 30.18 9.33
CA VAL A 700 0.76 29.36 8.11
C VAL A 700 0.47 30.22 6.88
N SER A 701 1.29 30.08 5.85
CA SER A 701 1.08 30.77 4.56
C SER A 701 1.17 29.80 3.40
N GLU A 702 0.41 30.09 2.37
CA GLU A 702 0.51 29.39 1.08
C GLU A 702 1.63 30.03 0.26
N LYS A 703 2.71 29.33 0.05
CA LYS A 703 3.88 29.80 -0.72
C LYS A 703 3.73 29.58 -2.23
N LYS A 704 2.98 28.57 -2.60
CA LYS A 704 2.59 28.21 -3.97
C LYS A 704 1.31 27.41 -3.90
N GLU A 705 0.54 27.34 -4.99
CA GLU A 705 -0.74 26.62 -5.04
C GLU A 705 -0.63 25.22 -4.39
N GLY A 706 -1.36 25.03 -3.30
CA GLY A 706 -1.37 23.79 -2.50
C GLY A 706 -0.17 23.56 -1.60
N LEU A 707 0.84 24.45 -1.54
CA LEU A 707 2.00 24.33 -0.66
C LEU A 707 1.88 25.27 0.54
N PHE A 708 1.50 24.72 1.68
CA PHE A 708 1.37 25.44 2.94
C PHE A 708 2.61 25.25 3.81
N VAL A 709 3.14 26.34 4.35
CA VAL A 709 4.37 26.38 5.15
C VAL A 709 4.11 27.08 6.48
N ILE A 710 4.62 26.54 7.56
CA ILE A 710 4.65 27.20 8.87
C ILE A 710 5.79 28.24 8.85
N ASP A 711 5.42 29.51 8.94
CA ASP A 711 6.37 30.63 8.79
C ASP A 711 7.24 30.87 10.02
N TYR A 712 6.80 30.42 11.18
CA TYR A 712 7.46 30.67 12.46
C TYR A 712 8.10 29.40 13.03
N LYS A 713 9.43 29.45 13.22
CA LYS A 713 10.19 28.32 13.76
C LYS A 713 9.69 27.89 15.14
N GLN A 714 9.24 28.83 15.96
CA GLN A 714 8.74 28.59 17.33
C GLN A 714 7.43 27.77 17.34
N GLN A 715 6.69 27.76 16.24
CA GLN A 715 5.47 26.96 16.12
C GLN A 715 5.79 25.45 16.05
N TYR A 716 7.04 25.09 15.75
CA TYR A 716 7.49 23.71 15.73
C TYR A 716 8.48 23.44 16.86
N ASP A 717 8.02 22.71 17.87
CA ASP A 717 8.79 22.40 19.07
C ASP A 717 9.66 21.15 18.88
N LYS A 718 10.88 21.19 19.41
CA LYS A 718 11.86 20.10 19.29
C LYS A 718 11.53 18.82 20.08
N TYR A 719 10.50 18.84 20.90
CA TYR A 719 10.10 17.70 21.74
C TYR A 719 8.71 17.19 21.39
N ILE A 720 7.75 18.08 21.09
CA ILE A 720 6.36 17.70 20.86
C ILE A 720 5.90 17.89 19.40
N GLY A 721 6.72 18.50 18.54
CA GLY A 721 6.40 18.76 17.14
C GLY A 721 5.55 20.02 16.94
N LEU A 722 4.63 20.03 15.98
CA LEU A 722 3.80 21.19 15.64
C LEU A 722 2.82 21.52 16.77
N ARG A 723 2.88 22.77 17.24
CA ARG A 723 1.93 23.34 18.22
C ARG A 723 0.72 23.93 17.48
N ILE A 724 -0.44 23.71 18.03
CA ILE A 724 -1.71 24.29 17.52
C ILE A 724 -2.14 25.49 18.37
N ASP A 725 -1.47 25.76 19.50
CA ASP A 725 -1.73 26.86 20.42
C ASP A 725 -0.65 27.96 20.31
N ASN A 726 -0.96 29.17 20.82
CA ASN A 726 -0.08 30.33 20.85
C ASN A 726 0.77 30.43 22.13
N ASN A 727 0.84 29.40 22.95
CA ASN A 727 1.52 29.46 24.26
C ASN A 727 3.02 29.82 24.15
N TRP A 728 3.62 29.67 22.95
CA TRP A 728 4.99 30.10 22.70
C TRP A 728 5.19 31.62 22.69
N ALA A 729 4.13 32.41 22.37
CA ALA A 729 4.20 33.87 22.35
C ALA A 729 4.37 34.43 23.78
N ASP A 730 3.75 33.81 24.77
CA ASP A 730 3.88 34.18 26.18
C ASP A 730 5.25 33.79 26.74
N GLU A 731 5.86 32.70 26.30
CA GLU A 731 7.21 32.27 26.68
C GLU A 731 8.30 33.23 26.16
N VAL A 732 8.13 33.83 25.01
CA VAL A 732 9.08 34.79 24.41
C VAL A 732 9.00 36.17 25.07
N LEU A 733 7.84 36.54 25.60
CA LEU A 733 7.64 37.81 26.28
C LEU A 733 8.19 37.82 27.73
N ILE A 734 8.56 36.66 28.30
CA ILE A 734 9.08 36.48 29.64
C ILE A 734 10.62 36.40 29.65
N GLN A 735 11.30 36.31 28.49
CA GLN A 735 12.75 36.44 28.35
C GLN A 735 13.16 37.85 27.90
#